data_61073d15d93024018ac4cff7d3c97cdb
#
_entry.id   61073d15d93024018ac4cff7d3c97cdb
#
_cell.length_a   1.000
_cell.length_b   1.000
_cell.length_c   1.000
_cell.angle_alpha   90.00
_cell.angle_beta   90.00
_cell.angle_gamma   90.00
#
_symmetry.space_group_name_H-M   'P 1'
#
loop_
_entity.id
_entity.type
_entity.pdbx_description
1 polymer ?
#
loop_
_entity_poly.entity_id
_entity_poly.type
_entity_poly.pdbx_seq_one_letter_code
_entity_poly.pdbx_strand_id
1 'polypeptide(L)'
;MTFGLPRETVAWAVLVIGVGALAAGALGREPVARLVRSRPRLTLALLSLGAALLSAGYLHHYLRGGPRIIDATSYFLEARALARGYLAFPVPDPSGAFRGRFLLTPPEQTTLAVLFPPGYPALLALGFMLGAPLAVGPLLAAALTWVTAALARELFGKVEVALLAATLSVLCAALRYHTADTMSHGWAAVLLSLTLLGALKGGRWLVGAGLALGMLLATRPVSGLTAGLFATLLCLRRQRAGLLLLAVGALPGVALLLSHQHAATGSWLGSAQLRYYALADGPPGCFRYGFGAGIGCGFEHGDFVQSRLARGYGLGAALGTTGRRLWMHFGDVMNAWPLFAALLATLFVGRNERAVRLGAFVVVALVAAYAPFYFDGNYPGGGARLLAEALPIEHALIAWGLLRLRIAHFAPGAMCVAFSVHGSRMHEALRDREGGRPMFEASVLGAAGVHRGLVFVNTDHGFNLGHVPGARDLVVARFRNDAHDHALWSDLGRPPAYRYVFDASAHPEPPKVEPYTPRDTADFEAGAEWPPLAVRRGYAHPDYPGAACAGGHYGLRLHEAEVDLELAAAAEGSHRVVPRWVPLRDGPAEVEIEAQGVIWTARWAARAGECLDTPGPPIPLRKGTFRVRIAAQGDALVLDNLAVRLVPSVGAPGKGVDN
;
A
#
# COMPACT_ATOMS: atom_id res chain seq x y z
N MET A 1 -8.76 -2.51 29.52
CA MET A 1 -7.28 -2.52 29.64
C MET A 1 -6.89 -2.72 31.08
N THR A 2 -6.40 -3.87 31.44
CA THR A 2 -5.85 -4.11 32.77
C THR A 2 -4.36 -3.75 32.75
N PHE A 3 -4.03 -2.52 33.13
CA PHE A 3 -2.65 -2.01 33.27
C PHE A 3 -1.74 -2.05 32.02
N GLY A 4 -2.29 -2.10 30.81
CA GLY A 4 -1.50 -2.18 29.57
C GLY A 4 -0.73 -3.49 29.39
N LEU A 5 -1.07 -4.53 30.14
CA LEU A 5 -0.48 -5.86 29.97
C LEU A 5 -1.05 -6.56 28.73
N PRO A 6 -0.22 -7.31 27.99
CA PRO A 6 -0.65 -8.04 26.82
C PRO A 6 -1.69 -9.12 27.17
N ARG A 7 -2.72 -9.25 26.34
CA ARG A 7 -3.73 -10.31 26.47
C ARG A 7 -3.41 -11.54 25.61
N GLU A 8 -2.49 -11.40 24.66
CA GLU A 8 -2.14 -12.43 23.70
C GLU A 8 -1.16 -13.44 24.28
N THR A 9 -1.36 -14.72 23.94
CA THR A 9 -0.48 -15.82 24.39
C THR A 9 0.98 -15.61 23.97
N VAL A 10 1.22 -15.12 22.74
CA VAL A 10 2.57 -14.85 22.20
C VAL A 10 3.25 -13.74 23.02
N ALA A 11 2.54 -12.65 23.29
CA ALA A 11 3.08 -11.54 24.07
C ALA A 11 3.37 -11.94 25.52
N TRP A 12 2.53 -12.78 26.13
CA TRP A 12 2.81 -13.35 27.45
C TRP A 12 4.03 -14.25 27.45
N ALA A 13 4.17 -15.14 26.45
CA ALA A 13 5.34 -16.01 26.33
C ALA A 13 6.63 -15.20 26.20
N VAL A 14 6.64 -14.18 25.35
CA VAL A 14 7.79 -13.27 25.19
C VAL A 14 8.07 -12.48 26.46
N LEU A 15 7.04 -12.04 27.18
CA LEU A 15 7.19 -11.35 28.46
C LEU A 15 7.85 -12.25 29.52
N VAL A 16 7.37 -13.47 29.67
CA VAL A 16 7.95 -14.46 30.63
C VAL A 16 9.40 -14.76 30.27
N ILE A 17 9.71 -14.98 28.99
CA ILE A 17 11.09 -15.19 28.52
C ILE A 17 11.93 -13.92 28.82
N GLY A 18 11.38 -12.74 28.60
CA GLY A 18 12.07 -11.49 28.87
C GLY A 18 12.42 -11.26 30.33
N VAL A 19 11.46 -11.50 31.21
CA VAL A 19 11.66 -11.41 32.67
C VAL A 19 12.67 -12.47 33.12
N GLY A 20 12.55 -13.71 32.62
CA GLY A 20 13.53 -14.78 32.89
C GLY A 20 14.95 -14.42 32.39
N ALA A 21 15.06 -13.82 31.20
CA ALA A 21 16.34 -13.38 30.64
C ALA A 21 16.97 -12.23 31.45
N LEU A 22 16.16 -11.28 31.95
CA LEU A 22 16.64 -10.22 32.85
C LEU A 22 17.14 -10.79 34.17
N ALA A 23 16.40 -11.72 34.79
CA ALA A 23 16.80 -12.41 36.00
C ALA A 23 18.08 -13.22 35.80
N ALA A 24 18.19 -14.00 34.73
CA ALA A 24 19.41 -14.75 34.39
C ALA A 24 20.60 -13.82 34.14
N GLY A 25 20.39 -12.68 33.49
CA GLY A 25 21.41 -11.65 33.27
C GLY A 25 21.92 -11.03 34.59
N ALA A 26 21.05 -10.90 35.59
CA ALA A 26 21.43 -10.42 36.92
C ALA A 26 22.19 -11.46 37.77
N LEU A 27 21.81 -12.76 37.62
CA LEU A 27 22.33 -13.86 38.45
C LEU A 27 23.59 -14.53 37.90
N GLY A 28 23.83 -14.55 36.58
CA GLY A 28 25.00 -15.25 36.05
C GLY A 28 25.26 -15.02 34.55
N ARG A 29 26.32 -14.33 34.24
CA ARG A 29 26.67 -13.85 32.89
C ARG A 29 27.44 -14.86 32.03
N GLU A 30 28.22 -15.75 32.64
CA GLU A 30 29.27 -16.51 31.96
C GLU A 30 28.82 -17.76 31.18
N PRO A 31 27.89 -18.61 31.66
CA PRO A 31 27.60 -19.86 30.96
C PRO A 31 26.91 -19.65 29.61
N VAL A 32 25.89 -18.78 29.56
CA VAL A 32 25.15 -18.47 28.32
C VAL A 32 26.05 -17.76 27.31
N ALA A 33 26.85 -16.79 27.77
CA ALA A 33 27.78 -16.08 26.90
C ALA A 33 28.84 -17.03 26.31
N ARG A 34 29.33 -18.01 27.08
CA ARG A 34 30.28 -19.03 26.59
C ARG A 34 29.63 -19.94 25.55
N LEU A 35 28.41 -20.41 25.78
CA LEU A 35 27.68 -21.27 24.83
C LEU A 35 27.42 -20.52 23.51
N VAL A 36 26.96 -19.28 23.56
CA VAL A 36 26.72 -18.43 22.39
C VAL A 36 28.00 -18.19 21.58
N ARG A 37 29.13 -17.95 22.25
CA ARG A 37 30.44 -17.73 21.60
C ARG A 37 31.02 -19.03 21.01
N SER A 38 30.75 -20.18 21.62
CA SER A 38 31.29 -21.49 21.15
C SER A 38 30.63 -21.97 19.86
N ARG A 39 29.37 -21.61 19.60
CA ARG A 39 28.58 -22.08 18.44
C ARG A 39 27.83 -20.95 17.72
N PRO A 40 28.53 -19.91 17.19
CA PRO A 40 27.91 -18.72 16.69
C PRO A 40 26.99 -18.95 15.47
N ARG A 41 27.29 -19.93 14.62
CA ARG A 41 26.45 -20.28 13.47
C ARG A 41 25.13 -20.92 13.91
N LEU A 42 25.17 -21.84 14.90
CA LEU A 42 23.97 -22.44 15.47
C LEU A 42 23.11 -21.39 16.16
N THR A 43 23.73 -20.53 16.95
CA THR A 43 23.01 -19.40 17.61
C THR A 43 22.30 -18.52 16.57
N LEU A 44 22.99 -18.15 15.50
CA LEU A 44 22.39 -17.33 14.45
C LEU A 44 21.26 -18.07 13.71
N ALA A 45 21.40 -19.38 13.47
CA ALA A 45 20.34 -20.18 12.87
C ALA A 45 19.09 -20.25 13.77
N LEU A 46 19.28 -20.43 15.07
CA LEU A 46 18.17 -20.42 16.05
C LEU A 46 17.50 -19.03 16.16
N LEU A 47 18.27 -17.96 16.13
CA LEU A 47 17.74 -16.60 16.08
C LEU A 47 16.92 -16.38 14.81
N SER A 48 17.42 -16.85 13.66
CA SER A 48 16.70 -16.71 12.37
C SER A 48 15.41 -17.51 12.36
N LEU A 49 15.40 -18.72 12.92
CA LEU A 49 14.19 -19.51 13.10
C LEU A 49 13.21 -18.77 14.04
N GLY A 50 13.70 -18.23 15.16
CA GLY A 50 12.90 -17.41 16.07
C GLY A 50 12.27 -16.20 15.39
N ALA A 51 13.02 -15.50 14.52
CA ALA A 51 12.51 -14.41 13.71
C ALA A 51 11.39 -14.84 12.77
N ALA A 52 11.57 -15.98 12.08
CA ALA A 52 10.56 -16.54 11.19
C ALA A 52 9.28 -16.92 11.96
N LEU A 53 9.41 -17.58 13.10
CA LEU A 53 8.27 -17.97 13.94
C LEU A 53 7.53 -16.76 14.51
N LEU A 54 8.25 -15.72 14.96
CA LEU A 54 7.62 -14.48 15.41
C LEU A 54 6.89 -13.76 14.27
N SER A 55 7.48 -13.70 13.06
CA SER A 55 6.83 -13.11 11.88
C SER A 55 5.60 -13.92 11.48
N ALA A 56 5.65 -15.26 11.52
CA ALA A 56 4.49 -16.11 11.31
C ALA A 56 3.41 -15.90 12.38
N GLY A 57 3.81 -15.69 13.64
CA GLY A 57 2.92 -15.32 14.74
C GLY A 57 2.22 -13.99 14.49
N TYR A 58 2.93 -12.98 13.99
CA TYR A 58 2.34 -11.69 13.56
C TYR A 58 1.33 -11.88 12.44
N LEU A 59 1.70 -12.65 11.40
CA LEU A 59 0.80 -12.96 10.29
C LEU A 59 -0.51 -13.59 10.79
N HIS A 60 -0.42 -14.57 11.69
CA HIS A 60 -1.59 -15.27 12.22
C HIS A 60 -2.41 -14.40 13.19
N HIS A 61 -1.76 -13.77 14.16
CA HIS A 61 -2.42 -13.10 15.27
C HIS A 61 -2.90 -11.69 14.93
N TYR A 62 -1.98 -10.82 14.44
CA TYR A 62 -2.29 -9.43 14.16
C TYR A 62 -2.89 -9.23 12.76
N LEU A 63 -2.41 -9.96 11.76
CA LEU A 63 -2.87 -9.83 10.38
C LEU A 63 -4.00 -10.79 10.02
N ARG A 64 -4.39 -11.70 10.95
CA ARG A 64 -5.52 -12.64 10.76
C ARG A 64 -5.39 -13.49 9.50
N GLY A 65 -4.16 -13.85 9.11
CA GLY A 65 -3.87 -14.74 7.99
C GLY A 65 -3.80 -14.09 6.62
N GLY A 66 -3.74 -12.75 6.52
CA GLY A 66 -3.62 -12.10 5.22
C GLY A 66 -3.35 -10.60 5.26
N PRO A 67 -3.16 -9.99 4.09
CA PRO A 67 -3.03 -8.55 3.98
C PRO A 67 -4.29 -7.82 4.47
N ARG A 68 -4.09 -6.67 5.13
CA ARG A 68 -5.18 -5.95 5.80
C ARG A 68 -5.38 -4.53 5.32
N ILE A 69 -4.32 -3.83 4.90
CA ILE A 69 -4.41 -2.47 4.39
C ILE A 69 -4.41 -2.45 2.86
N ILE A 70 -4.95 -1.40 2.27
CA ILE A 70 -5.09 -1.30 0.81
C ILE A 70 -3.75 -1.40 0.08
N ASP A 71 -2.68 -0.79 0.60
CA ASP A 71 -1.32 -0.95 0.07
C ASP A 71 -0.92 -2.44 0.01
N ALA A 72 -1.07 -3.16 1.14
CA ALA A 72 -0.67 -4.56 1.25
C ALA A 72 -1.48 -5.48 0.32
N THR A 73 -2.79 -5.23 0.18
CA THR A 73 -3.63 -6.00 -0.75
C THR A 73 -3.30 -5.70 -2.21
N SER A 74 -2.90 -4.46 -2.52
CA SER A 74 -2.46 -4.07 -3.87
C SER A 74 -1.13 -4.71 -4.25
N TYR A 75 -0.14 -4.74 -3.35
CA TYR A 75 1.10 -5.51 -3.53
C TYR A 75 0.81 -7.00 -3.77
N PHE A 76 -0.19 -7.54 -3.06
CA PHE A 76 -0.59 -8.94 -3.20
C PHE A 76 -1.21 -9.24 -4.57
N LEU A 77 -2.05 -8.33 -5.09
CA LEU A 77 -2.61 -8.41 -6.44
C LEU A 77 -1.50 -8.31 -7.50
N GLU A 78 -0.60 -7.34 -7.38
CA GLU A 78 0.51 -7.15 -8.31
C GLU A 78 1.42 -8.38 -8.36
N ALA A 79 1.75 -8.95 -7.20
CA ALA A 79 2.55 -10.16 -7.13
C ALA A 79 1.86 -11.35 -7.82
N ARG A 80 0.54 -11.47 -7.67
CA ARG A 80 -0.26 -12.50 -8.35
C ARG A 80 -0.28 -12.29 -9.86
N ALA A 81 -0.33 -11.04 -10.33
CA ALA A 81 -0.23 -10.70 -11.74
C ALA A 81 1.17 -11.06 -12.29
N LEU A 82 2.24 -10.66 -11.59
CA LEU A 82 3.62 -10.99 -11.97
C LEU A 82 3.88 -12.49 -12.02
N ALA A 83 3.34 -13.26 -11.07
CA ALA A 83 3.44 -14.72 -11.06
C ALA A 83 2.81 -15.38 -12.31
N ARG A 84 1.93 -14.64 -12.99
CA ARG A 84 1.27 -15.03 -14.25
C ARG A 84 1.89 -14.37 -15.48
N GLY A 85 2.98 -13.62 -15.32
CA GLY A 85 3.71 -12.95 -16.39
C GLY A 85 3.15 -11.58 -16.80
N TYR A 86 2.25 -10.98 -16.01
CA TYR A 86 1.66 -9.69 -16.31
C TYR A 86 2.31 -8.55 -15.50
N LEU A 87 2.85 -7.55 -16.17
CA LEU A 87 3.22 -6.24 -15.58
C LEU A 87 2.00 -5.29 -15.55
N ALA A 88 1.14 -5.40 -16.57
CA ALA A 88 -0.22 -4.89 -16.59
C ALA A 88 -1.11 -6.03 -17.08
N PHE A 89 -2.25 -6.27 -16.45
CA PHE A 89 -3.09 -7.44 -16.71
C PHE A 89 -4.39 -7.05 -17.43
N PRO A 90 -4.84 -7.87 -18.40
CA PRO A 90 -6.07 -7.63 -19.13
C PRO A 90 -7.29 -7.85 -18.22
N VAL A 91 -8.32 -7.07 -18.44
CA VAL A 91 -9.62 -7.21 -17.78
C VAL A 91 -10.73 -7.23 -18.83
N PRO A 92 -11.85 -7.92 -18.56
CA PRO A 92 -13.05 -7.86 -19.41
C PRO A 92 -13.63 -6.44 -19.48
N ASP A 93 -14.44 -6.19 -20.50
CA ASP A 93 -15.25 -4.98 -20.59
C ASP A 93 -16.60 -5.17 -19.85
N PRO A 94 -17.12 -4.19 -19.14
CA PRO A 94 -16.59 -2.85 -18.89
C PRO A 94 -15.43 -2.87 -17.88
N SER A 95 -14.34 -2.22 -18.22
CA SER A 95 -13.14 -2.16 -17.40
C SER A 95 -13.38 -1.44 -16.04
N GLY A 96 -14.41 -0.61 -15.96
CA GLY A 96 -14.86 0.05 -14.74
C GLY A 96 -15.16 -0.91 -13.57
N ALA A 97 -15.65 -2.11 -13.87
CA ALA A 97 -15.89 -3.16 -12.87
C ALA A 97 -14.61 -3.69 -12.20
N PHE A 98 -13.44 -3.35 -12.71
CA PHE A 98 -12.14 -3.80 -12.22
C PHE A 98 -11.26 -2.66 -11.70
N ARG A 99 -11.56 -1.40 -12.05
CA ARG A 99 -10.83 -0.23 -11.56
C ARG A 99 -11.11 0.03 -10.08
N GLY A 100 -10.17 0.69 -9.37
CA GLY A 100 -10.32 1.08 -7.98
C GLY A 100 -9.04 1.67 -7.42
N ARG A 101 -8.97 1.81 -6.10
CA ARG A 101 -7.82 2.39 -5.43
C ARG A 101 -6.53 1.66 -5.79
N PHE A 102 -5.51 2.43 -6.12
CA PHE A 102 -4.14 1.99 -6.46
C PHE A 102 -4.04 1.17 -7.75
N LEU A 103 -5.09 1.20 -8.59
CA LEU A 103 -5.08 0.62 -9.92
C LEU A 103 -5.10 1.72 -10.98
N LEU A 104 -4.27 1.55 -11.98
CA LEU A 104 -4.08 2.48 -13.09
C LEU A 104 -4.45 1.80 -14.40
N THR A 105 -5.28 2.47 -15.20
CA THR A 105 -5.51 2.07 -16.58
C THR A 105 -4.45 2.73 -17.45
N PRO A 106 -3.58 1.95 -18.13
CA PRO A 106 -2.66 2.51 -19.11
C PRO A 106 -3.40 3.21 -20.26
N PRO A 107 -2.79 4.23 -20.91
CA PRO A 107 -3.40 4.91 -22.04
C PRO A 107 -3.81 3.92 -23.13
N GLU A 108 -5.05 4.06 -23.64
CA GLU A 108 -5.57 3.33 -24.80
C GLU A 108 -5.64 1.78 -24.66
N GLN A 109 -5.64 1.24 -23.45
CA GLN A 109 -5.64 -0.21 -23.22
C GLN A 109 -6.74 -0.66 -22.27
N THR A 110 -7.28 -1.87 -22.52
CA THR A 110 -8.17 -2.63 -21.63
C THR A 110 -7.35 -3.45 -20.63
N THR A 111 -6.36 -2.83 -20.00
CA THR A 111 -5.48 -3.46 -19.00
C THR A 111 -5.43 -2.61 -17.75
N LEU A 112 -5.08 -3.23 -16.63
CA LEU A 112 -4.84 -2.57 -15.35
C LEU A 112 -3.42 -2.84 -14.86
N ALA A 113 -2.79 -1.83 -14.28
CA ALA A 113 -1.53 -1.94 -13.58
C ALA A 113 -1.68 -1.45 -12.13
N VAL A 114 -0.94 -2.06 -11.21
CA VAL A 114 -0.84 -1.54 -9.85
C VAL A 114 0.19 -0.40 -9.83
N LEU A 115 -0.06 0.63 -9.06
CA LEU A 115 0.78 1.84 -9.06
C LEU A 115 2.12 1.67 -8.34
N PHE A 116 2.27 0.62 -7.51
CA PHE A 116 3.46 0.44 -6.68
C PHE A 116 4.67 -0.07 -7.49
N PRO A 117 5.90 0.24 -7.06
CA PRO A 117 7.09 -0.31 -7.69
C PRO A 117 7.19 -1.84 -7.53
N PRO A 118 7.59 -2.59 -8.59
CA PRO A 118 7.41 -4.04 -8.70
C PRO A 118 8.44 -4.90 -7.93
N GLY A 119 9.42 -4.30 -7.27
CA GLY A 119 10.54 -5.07 -6.66
C GLY A 119 10.12 -6.00 -5.53
N TYR A 120 9.23 -5.57 -4.63
CA TYR A 120 8.69 -6.46 -3.61
C TYR A 120 7.63 -7.42 -4.18
N PRO A 121 6.69 -6.98 -5.02
CA PRO A 121 5.78 -7.89 -5.73
C PRO A 121 6.50 -8.99 -6.50
N ALA A 122 7.64 -8.73 -7.12
CA ALA A 122 8.43 -9.75 -7.80
C ALA A 122 8.96 -10.85 -6.85
N LEU A 123 9.40 -10.47 -5.64
CA LEU A 123 9.75 -11.45 -4.61
C LEU A 123 8.51 -12.25 -4.16
N LEU A 124 7.41 -11.58 -3.90
CA LEU A 124 6.16 -12.20 -3.46
C LEU A 124 5.56 -13.10 -4.55
N ALA A 125 5.78 -12.78 -5.84
CA ALA A 125 5.39 -13.60 -6.99
C ALA A 125 6.02 -14.99 -6.96
N LEU A 126 7.28 -15.11 -6.50
CA LEU A 126 7.91 -16.42 -6.29
C LEU A 126 7.12 -17.25 -5.26
N GLY A 127 6.62 -16.62 -4.21
CA GLY A 127 5.75 -17.26 -3.24
C GLY A 127 4.43 -17.76 -3.86
N PHE A 128 3.83 -16.99 -4.78
CA PHE A 128 2.65 -17.42 -5.53
C PHE A 128 2.95 -18.61 -6.45
N MET A 129 4.09 -18.60 -7.16
CA MET A 129 4.52 -19.70 -8.02
C MET A 129 4.74 -21.00 -7.24
N LEU A 130 5.17 -20.88 -5.97
CA LEU A 130 5.38 -22.02 -5.07
C LEU A 130 4.11 -22.38 -4.26
N GLY A 131 2.98 -21.70 -4.47
CA GLY A 131 1.74 -21.95 -3.73
C GLY A 131 1.73 -21.48 -2.28
N ALA A 132 2.73 -20.70 -1.84
CA ALA A 132 2.90 -20.27 -0.45
C ALA A 132 3.29 -18.77 -0.33
N PRO A 133 2.48 -17.82 -0.86
CA PRO A 133 2.84 -16.40 -0.88
C PRO A 133 3.08 -15.82 0.52
N LEU A 134 2.33 -16.24 1.52
CA LEU A 134 2.46 -15.75 2.89
C LEU A 134 3.70 -16.28 3.63
N ALA A 135 4.37 -17.34 3.14
CA ALA A 135 5.63 -17.83 3.69
C ALA A 135 6.81 -16.88 3.40
N VAL A 136 6.68 -16.00 2.39
CA VAL A 136 7.72 -15.01 2.04
C VAL A 136 8.06 -14.11 3.22
N GLY A 137 7.07 -13.66 4.00
CA GLY A 137 7.28 -12.80 5.17
C GLY A 137 8.18 -13.45 6.25
N PRO A 138 7.84 -14.63 6.77
CA PRO A 138 8.70 -15.37 7.70
C PRO A 138 10.11 -15.66 7.17
N LEU A 139 10.25 -15.99 5.88
CA LEU A 139 11.57 -16.20 5.26
C LEU A 139 12.37 -14.88 5.19
N LEU A 140 11.72 -13.76 4.89
CA LEU A 140 12.35 -12.43 4.97
C LEU A 140 12.83 -12.10 6.38
N ALA A 141 12.05 -12.45 7.40
CA ALA A 141 12.44 -12.23 8.79
C ALA A 141 13.72 -13.00 9.16
N ALA A 142 13.82 -14.26 8.71
CA ALA A 142 15.04 -15.07 8.87
C ALA A 142 16.23 -14.45 8.11
N ALA A 143 16.04 -14.11 6.84
CA ALA A 143 17.08 -13.49 6.01
C ALA A 143 17.58 -12.17 6.59
N LEU A 144 16.66 -11.30 7.07
CA LEU A 144 17.01 -10.02 7.69
C LEU A 144 17.89 -10.21 8.94
N THR A 145 17.63 -11.24 9.74
CA THR A 145 18.45 -11.59 10.90
C THR A 145 19.89 -11.92 10.49
N TRP A 146 20.08 -12.74 9.44
CA TRP A 146 21.39 -13.08 8.90
C TRP A 146 22.11 -11.87 8.33
N VAL A 147 21.41 -11.04 7.56
CA VAL A 147 22.00 -9.84 6.93
C VAL A 147 22.39 -8.81 7.98
N THR A 148 21.56 -8.63 9.02
CA THR A 148 21.88 -7.74 10.15
C THR A 148 23.17 -8.20 10.87
N ALA A 149 23.28 -9.51 11.16
CA ALA A 149 24.49 -10.07 11.77
C ALA A 149 25.72 -9.89 10.87
N ALA A 150 25.57 -10.14 9.56
CA ALA A 150 26.66 -10.01 8.60
C ALA A 150 27.14 -8.56 8.46
N LEU A 151 26.21 -7.61 8.40
CA LEU A 151 26.50 -6.18 8.36
C LEU A 151 27.21 -5.71 9.65
N ALA A 152 26.68 -6.11 10.81
CA ALA A 152 27.29 -5.77 12.10
C ALA A 152 28.71 -6.33 12.23
N ARG A 153 28.93 -7.56 11.76
CA ARG A 153 30.26 -8.18 11.72
C ARG A 153 31.23 -7.48 10.79
N GLU A 154 30.75 -7.05 9.62
CA GLU A 154 31.57 -6.30 8.65
C GLU A 154 31.97 -4.93 9.18
N LEU A 155 31.05 -4.24 9.87
CA LEU A 155 31.30 -2.93 10.44
C LEU A 155 32.29 -2.95 11.61
N PHE A 156 32.19 -3.95 12.50
CA PHE A 156 32.87 -3.95 13.81
C PHE A 156 33.85 -5.09 14.01
N GLY A 157 33.93 -6.06 13.12
CA GLY A 157 34.86 -7.19 13.16
C GLY A 157 34.62 -8.23 14.29
N LYS A 158 33.56 -8.08 15.11
CA LYS A 158 33.31 -8.86 16.33
C LYS A 158 32.07 -9.72 16.20
N VAL A 159 32.18 -11.01 16.55
CA VAL A 159 31.07 -11.96 16.52
C VAL A 159 30.00 -11.60 17.56
N GLU A 160 30.40 -11.13 18.72
CA GLU A 160 29.49 -10.72 19.79
C GLU A 160 28.58 -9.56 19.34
N VAL A 161 29.13 -8.57 18.62
CA VAL A 161 28.34 -7.47 18.06
C VAL A 161 27.34 -8.02 17.04
N ALA A 162 27.76 -8.94 16.18
CA ALA A 162 26.91 -9.57 15.16
C ALA A 162 25.73 -10.31 15.80
N LEU A 163 25.99 -11.16 16.80
CA LEU A 163 24.96 -11.94 17.47
C LEU A 163 24.01 -11.07 18.28
N LEU A 164 24.51 -10.04 18.96
CA LEU A 164 23.66 -9.09 19.69
C LEU A 164 22.79 -8.27 18.72
N ALA A 165 23.35 -7.77 17.62
CA ALA A 165 22.59 -7.06 16.58
C ALA A 165 21.47 -7.93 15.99
N ALA A 166 21.76 -9.21 15.69
CA ALA A 166 20.78 -10.19 15.28
C ALA A 166 19.67 -10.38 16.33
N THR A 167 20.04 -10.49 17.62
CA THR A 167 19.08 -10.63 18.72
C THR A 167 18.17 -9.43 18.82
N LEU A 168 18.70 -8.19 18.74
CA LEU A 168 17.92 -6.97 18.73
C LEU A 168 16.97 -6.94 17.52
N SER A 169 17.46 -7.33 16.32
CA SER A 169 16.64 -7.41 15.12
C SER A 169 15.49 -8.40 15.25
N VAL A 170 15.73 -9.60 15.83
CA VAL A 170 14.69 -10.61 16.09
C VAL A 170 13.62 -10.06 17.02
N LEU A 171 14.01 -9.39 18.09
CA LEU A 171 13.13 -8.87 19.11
C LEU A 171 12.56 -7.47 18.81
N CYS A 172 12.82 -6.91 17.64
CA CYS A 172 12.21 -5.65 17.19
C CYS A 172 10.81 -5.91 16.66
N ALA A 173 9.79 -5.41 17.34
CA ALA A 173 8.38 -5.60 17.01
C ALA A 173 8.03 -4.97 15.65
N ALA A 174 8.56 -3.79 15.36
CA ALA A 174 8.38 -3.13 14.06
C ALA A 174 8.91 -3.99 12.90
N LEU A 175 10.12 -4.58 13.03
CA LEU A 175 10.64 -5.49 12.01
C LEU A 175 9.81 -6.76 11.87
N ARG A 176 9.23 -7.28 12.98
CA ARG A 176 8.33 -8.45 12.91
C ARG A 176 7.07 -8.12 12.14
N TYR A 177 6.48 -6.96 12.38
CA TYR A 177 5.34 -6.48 11.61
C TYR A 177 5.70 -6.27 10.14
N HIS A 178 6.75 -5.51 9.84
CA HIS A 178 7.14 -5.17 8.47
C HIS A 178 7.64 -6.37 7.64
N THR A 179 8.03 -7.48 8.27
CA THR A 179 8.31 -8.72 7.55
C THR A 179 7.08 -9.61 7.40
N ALA A 180 6.11 -9.55 8.33
CA ALA A 180 4.88 -10.33 8.26
C ALA A 180 3.88 -9.77 7.25
N ASP A 181 3.79 -8.44 7.14
CA ASP A 181 2.88 -7.76 6.23
C ASP A 181 3.38 -7.82 4.79
N THR A 182 2.46 -7.91 3.83
CA THR A 182 2.79 -7.95 2.40
C THR A 182 3.08 -6.55 1.85
N MET A 183 3.97 -5.84 2.53
CA MET A 183 4.47 -4.52 2.17
C MET A 183 5.98 -4.50 1.93
N SER A 184 6.45 -3.50 1.21
CA SER A 184 7.84 -3.40 0.74
C SER A 184 8.90 -3.18 1.82
N HIS A 185 8.52 -2.79 3.06
CA HIS A 185 9.45 -2.28 4.08
C HIS A 185 10.46 -3.32 4.57
N GLY A 186 10.00 -4.56 4.86
CA GLY A 186 10.89 -5.64 5.31
C GLY A 186 11.90 -6.04 4.24
N TRP A 187 11.45 -6.11 2.97
CA TRP A 187 12.33 -6.38 1.84
C TRP A 187 13.35 -5.28 1.62
N ALA A 188 12.92 -4.02 1.68
CA ALA A 188 13.81 -2.89 1.53
C ALA A 188 14.90 -2.85 2.62
N ALA A 189 14.57 -3.24 3.87
CA ALA A 189 15.56 -3.36 4.94
C ALA A 189 16.64 -4.43 4.65
N VAL A 190 16.24 -5.56 4.05
CA VAL A 190 17.19 -6.59 3.58
C VAL A 190 18.06 -6.03 2.46
N LEU A 191 17.46 -5.41 1.45
CA LEU A 191 18.16 -4.89 0.26
C LEU A 191 19.13 -3.76 0.61
N LEU A 192 18.72 -2.81 1.46
CA LEU A 192 19.60 -1.75 1.95
C LEU A 192 20.81 -2.34 2.68
N SER A 193 20.56 -3.27 3.59
CA SER A 193 21.63 -3.92 4.36
C SER A 193 22.58 -4.72 3.47
N LEU A 194 22.08 -5.43 2.44
CA LEU A 194 22.90 -6.16 1.46
C LEU A 194 23.71 -5.22 0.57
N THR A 195 23.11 -4.10 0.14
CA THR A 195 23.82 -3.06 -0.64
C THR A 195 25.02 -2.52 0.15
N LEU A 196 24.78 -2.15 1.42
CA LEU A 196 25.85 -1.65 2.30
C LEU A 196 26.90 -2.71 2.57
N LEU A 197 26.50 -3.93 2.91
CA LEU A 197 27.40 -5.05 3.18
C LEU A 197 28.31 -5.34 1.99
N GLY A 198 27.75 -5.45 0.78
CA GLY A 198 28.53 -5.73 -0.41
C GLY A 198 29.43 -4.56 -0.81
N ALA A 199 29.00 -3.31 -0.64
CA ALA A 199 29.80 -2.11 -0.85
C ALA A 199 30.97 -2.01 0.15
N LEU A 200 30.77 -2.42 1.41
CA LEU A 200 31.84 -2.46 2.42
C LEU A 200 32.88 -3.53 2.11
N LYS A 201 32.46 -4.71 1.66
CA LYS A 201 33.36 -5.81 1.27
C LYS A 201 34.16 -5.51 0.01
N GLY A 202 33.54 -4.84 -0.96
CA GLY A 202 34.20 -4.54 -2.23
C GLY A 202 34.44 -5.75 -3.14
N GLY A 203 35.26 -5.59 -4.19
CA GLY A 203 35.61 -6.65 -5.14
C GLY A 203 34.36 -7.28 -5.79
N ARG A 204 34.31 -8.63 -5.89
CA ARG A 204 33.18 -9.37 -6.49
C ARG A 204 31.84 -9.15 -5.78
N TRP A 205 31.85 -8.75 -4.51
CA TRP A 205 30.65 -8.49 -3.74
C TRP A 205 29.87 -7.26 -4.25
N LEU A 206 30.52 -6.41 -5.05
CA LEU A 206 29.90 -5.25 -5.67
C LEU A 206 28.80 -5.64 -6.67
N VAL A 207 28.91 -6.80 -7.35
CA VAL A 207 27.83 -7.30 -8.22
C VAL A 207 26.57 -7.62 -7.38
N GLY A 208 26.75 -8.30 -6.24
CA GLY A 208 25.65 -8.58 -5.31
C GLY A 208 25.08 -7.30 -4.67
N ALA A 209 25.95 -6.32 -4.34
CA ALA A 209 25.51 -5.00 -3.88
C ALA A 209 24.70 -4.27 -4.96
N GLY A 210 25.14 -4.36 -6.22
CA GLY A 210 24.42 -3.82 -7.36
C GLY A 210 23.04 -4.46 -7.54
N LEU A 211 22.96 -5.78 -7.49
CA LEU A 211 21.67 -6.49 -7.58
C LEU A 211 20.71 -6.06 -6.47
N ALA A 212 21.21 -6.00 -5.23
CA ALA A 212 20.41 -5.48 -4.10
C ALA A 212 19.99 -4.02 -4.31
N LEU A 213 20.90 -3.17 -4.80
CA LEU A 213 20.61 -1.77 -5.12
C LEU A 213 19.57 -1.62 -6.22
N GLY A 214 19.69 -2.35 -7.32
CA GLY A 214 18.72 -2.34 -8.43
C GLY A 214 17.33 -2.78 -7.97
N MET A 215 17.26 -3.85 -7.18
CA MET A 215 16.02 -4.31 -6.58
C MET A 215 15.47 -3.32 -5.54
N LEU A 216 16.32 -2.61 -4.81
CA LEU A 216 15.90 -1.56 -3.88
C LEU A 216 15.33 -0.35 -4.64
N LEU A 217 15.93 0.04 -5.76
CA LEU A 217 15.37 1.06 -6.67
C LEU A 217 13.99 0.64 -7.19
N ALA A 218 13.84 -0.64 -7.58
CA ALA A 218 12.57 -1.20 -8.03
C ALA A 218 11.54 -1.40 -6.89
N THR A 219 11.94 -1.25 -5.63
CA THR A 219 11.08 -1.42 -4.45
C THR A 219 10.74 -0.07 -3.82
N ARG A 220 11.74 0.74 -3.54
CA ARG A 220 11.65 2.05 -2.88
C ARG A 220 12.70 2.99 -3.49
N PRO A 221 12.37 3.73 -4.55
CA PRO A 221 13.34 4.55 -5.30
C PRO A 221 14.15 5.52 -4.43
N VAL A 222 13.51 6.18 -3.46
CA VAL A 222 14.17 7.14 -2.55
C VAL A 222 15.27 6.46 -1.72
N SER A 223 14.97 5.31 -1.14
CA SER A 223 15.94 4.50 -0.38
C SER A 223 17.03 3.96 -1.29
N GLY A 224 16.65 3.53 -2.50
CA GLY A 224 17.59 3.06 -3.52
C GLY A 224 18.60 4.14 -3.93
N LEU A 225 18.13 5.36 -4.19
CA LEU A 225 19.00 6.50 -4.50
C LEU A 225 19.96 6.83 -3.34
N THR A 226 19.47 6.81 -2.11
CA THR A 226 20.28 7.05 -0.91
C THR A 226 21.36 5.97 -0.75
N ALA A 227 21.01 4.69 -0.89
CA ALA A 227 21.94 3.57 -0.82
C ALA A 227 22.96 3.60 -1.98
N GLY A 228 22.48 3.95 -3.18
CA GLY A 228 23.30 4.09 -4.39
C GLY A 228 24.37 5.18 -4.25
N LEU A 229 23.97 6.35 -3.75
CA LEU A 229 24.93 7.43 -3.46
C LEU A 229 26.02 6.95 -2.50
N PHE A 230 25.63 6.27 -1.44
CA PHE A 230 26.57 5.75 -0.45
C PHE A 230 27.52 4.69 -1.04
N ALA A 231 26.96 3.68 -1.76
CA ALA A 231 27.76 2.64 -2.40
C ALA A 231 28.73 3.22 -3.44
N THR A 232 28.26 4.21 -4.23
CA THR A 232 29.09 4.94 -5.20
C THR A 232 30.25 5.69 -4.53
N LEU A 233 29.98 6.42 -3.44
CA LEU A 233 31.03 7.14 -2.71
C LEU A 233 32.08 6.18 -2.13
N LEU A 234 31.68 5.01 -1.65
CA LEU A 234 32.60 3.97 -1.19
C LEU A 234 33.48 3.43 -2.36
N CYS A 235 32.87 3.14 -3.51
CA CYS A 235 33.58 2.67 -4.70
C CYS A 235 34.59 3.73 -5.19
N LEU A 236 34.20 5.00 -5.27
CA LEU A 236 35.08 6.10 -5.69
C LEU A 236 36.31 6.25 -4.79
N ARG A 237 36.12 6.02 -3.48
CA ARG A 237 37.21 6.13 -2.50
C ARG A 237 38.15 4.92 -2.44
N ARG A 238 37.64 3.72 -2.77
CA ARG A 238 38.38 2.46 -2.60
C ARG A 238 38.79 1.81 -3.91
N GLN A 239 37.87 1.75 -4.89
CA GLN A 239 38.05 0.99 -6.12
C GLN A 239 37.15 1.52 -7.24
N ARG A 240 37.59 2.50 -8.01
CA ARG A 240 36.79 3.13 -9.08
C ARG A 240 36.23 2.13 -10.11
N ALA A 241 37.02 1.10 -10.48
CA ALA A 241 36.55 0.01 -11.37
C ALA A 241 35.35 -0.77 -10.79
N GLY A 242 35.13 -0.74 -9.48
CA GLY A 242 33.99 -1.34 -8.82
C GLY A 242 32.65 -0.70 -9.19
N LEU A 243 32.65 0.54 -9.70
CA LEU A 243 31.42 1.18 -10.19
C LEU A 243 30.76 0.40 -11.32
N LEU A 244 31.56 -0.17 -12.23
CA LEU A 244 31.03 -1.01 -13.31
C LEU A 244 30.37 -2.27 -12.76
N LEU A 245 30.98 -2.93 -11.77
CA LEU A 245 30.40 -4.12 -11.14
C LEU A 245 29.08 -3.79 -10.40
N LEU A 246 29.05 -2.65 -9.71
CA LEU A 246 27.85 -2.16 -9.05
C LEU A 246 26.73 -1.86 -10.07
N ALA A 247 27.07 -1.17 -11.15
CA ALA A 247 26.12 -0.81 -12.22
C ALA A 247 25.59 -2.04 -12.93
N VAL A 248 26.45 -2.98 -13.36
CA VAL A 248 26.04 -4.24 -14.00
C VAL A 248 25.13 -5.05 -13.08
N GLY A 249 25.48 -5.14 -11.80
CA GLY A 249 24.63 -5.81 -10.82
C GLY A 249 23.24 -5.17 -10.68
N ALA A 250 23.13 -3.84 -10.83
CA ALA A 250 21.85 -3.14 -10.67
C ALA A 250 20.91 -3.29 -11.87
N LEU A 251 21.41 -3.66 -13.06
CA LEU A 251 20.64 -3.73 -14.29
C LEU A 251 19.33 -4.54 -14.18
N PRO A 252 19.28 -5.75 -13.56
CA PRO A 252 18.03 -6.51 -13.50
C PRO A 252 16.91 -5.78 -12.76
N GLY A 253 17.21 -5.16 -11.63
CA GLY A 253 16.20 -4.42 -10.86
C GLY A 253 15.76 -3.13 -11.56
N VAL A 254 16.72 -2.41 -12.17
CA VAL A 254 16.41 -1.21 -12.98
C VAL A 254 15.55 -1.58 -14.19
N ALA A 255 15.89 -2.66 -14.90
CA ALA A 255 15.09 -3.15 -16.04
C ALA A 255 13.68 -3.51 -15.61
N LEU A 256 13.50 -4.21 -14.47
CA LEU A 256 12.18 -4.53 -13.93
C LEU A 256 11.37 -3.26 -13.65
N LEU A 257 11.98 -2.25 -13.00
CA LEU A 257 11.32 -0.98 -12.72
C LEU A 257 10.87 -0.28 -14.00
N LEU A 258 11.78 -0.11 -14.95
CA LEU A 258 11.50 0.58 -16.22
C LEU A 258 10.41 -0.15 -17.02
N SER A 259 10.47 -1.49 -17.10
CA SER A 259 9.45 -2.29 -17.78
C SER A 259 8.07 -2.12 -17.15
N HIS A 260 7.98 -2.10 -15.80
CA HIS A 260 6.74 -1.83 -15.09
C HIS A 260 6.22 -0.42 -15.37
N GLN A 261 7.10 0.61 -15.30
CA GLN A 261 6.70 1.98 -15.60
C GLN A 261 6.17 2.11 -17.03
N HIS A 262 6.84 1.46 -18.00
CA HIS A 262 6.36 1.44 -19.39
C HIS A 262 5.00 0.76 -19.51
N ALA A 263 4.82 -0.41 -18.93
CA ALA A 263 3.55 -1.14 -18.96
C ALA A 263 2.39 -0.34 -18.31
N ALA A 264 2.67 0.40 -17.23
CA ALA A 264 1.66 1.17 -16.51
C ALA A 264 1.35 2.54 -17.11
N THR A 265 2.33 3.20 -17.78
CA THR A 265 2.19 4.60 -18.21
C THR A 265 2.39 4.82 -19.72
N GLY A 266 2.85 3.82 -20.45
CA GLY A 266 3.28 3.94 -21.86
C GLY A 266 4.67 4.59 -22.01
N SER A 267 5.35 4.95 -20.91
CA SER A 267 6.66 5.62 -20.94
C SER A 267 7.68 4.91 -20.06
N TRP A 268 8.89 4.66 -20.58
CA TRP A 268 9.98 4.04 -19.83
C TRP A 268 10.43 4.87 -18.62
N LEU A 269 10.36 6.19 -18.70
CA LEU A 269 10.68 7.12 -17.62
C LEU A 269 9.43 7.67 -16.91
N GLY A 270 8.26 7.12 -17.19
CA GLY A 270 7.03 7.44 -16.50
C GLY A 270 7.08 7.00 -15.03
N SER A 271 6.16 7.51 -14.25
CA SER A 271 5.93 7.03 -12.89
C SER A 271 4.46 6.64 -12.73
N ALA A 272 4.21 5.35 -12.53
CA ALA A 272 2.86 4.85 -12.32
C ALA A 272 2.19 5.56 -11.13
N GLN A 273 2.94 5.80 -10.07
CA GLN A 273 2.45 6.50 -8.87
C GLN A 273 2.06 7.96 -9.17
N LEU A 274 2.92 8.73 -9.84
CA LEU A 274 2.59 10.12 -10.21
C LEU A 274 1.41 10.17 -11.18
N ARG A 275 1.34 9.22 -12.13
CA ARG A 275 0.24 9.12 -13.10
C ARG A 275 -1.09 8.81 -12.38
N TYR A 276 -1.08 7.86 -11.44
CA TYR A 276 -2.28 7.54 -10.66
C TYR A 276 -2.82 8.75 -9.91
N TYR A 277 -1.99 9.43 -9.12
CA TYR A 277 -2.44 10.58 -8.35
C TYR A 277 -2.82 11.78 -9.22
N ALA A 278 -2.24 11.92 -10.42
CA ALA A 278 -2.66 12.93 -11.38
C ALA A 278 -4.06 12.68 -11.96
N LEU A 279 -4.52 11.41 -11.99
CA LEU A 279 -5.84 11.03 -12.49
C LEU A 279 -6.89 10.89 -11.38
N ALA A 280 -6.46 10.44 -10.20
CA ALA A 280 -7.36 9.96 -9.15
C ALA A 280 -7.48 10.89 -7.94
N ASP A 281 -6.68 11.94 -7.84
CA ASP A 281 -6.65 12.81 -6.67
C ASP A 281 -6.31 14.26 -7.06
N GLY A 282 -6.45 15.16 -6.12
CA GLY A 282 -6.23 16.60 -6.33
C GLY A 282 -5.74 17.36 -5.10
N PRO A 283 -5.34 18.62 -5.30
CA PRO A 283 -5.26 19.36 -6.58
C PRO A 283 -4.19 18.80 -7.52
N PRO A 284 -4.18 19.18 -8.82
CA PRO A 284 -3.18 18.70 -9.79
C PRO A 284 -1.76 18.86 -9.27
N GLY A 285 -0.97 17.77 -9.31
CA GLY A 285 0.38 17.74 -8.75
C GLY A 285 0.44 17.65 -7.22
N CYS A 286 -0.66 17.29 -6.56
CA CYS A 286 -0.73 17.09 -5.11
C CYS A 286 0.26 16.03 -4.59
N PHE A 287 0.48 14.98 -5.37
CA PHE A 287 1.45 13.93 -5.05
C PHE A 287 2.76 14.22 -5.79
N ARG A 288 3.70 14.78 -5.07
CA ARG A 288 5.05 15.01 -5.59
C ARG A 288 6.06 15.00 -4.46
N TYR A 289 7.30 14.76 -4.85
CA TYR A 289 8.45 14.84 -3.99
C TYR A 289 9.05 16.26 -4.08
N GLY A 290 9.00 17.02 -3.00
CA GLY A 290 9.45 18.41 -2.97
C GLY A 290 8.66 19.28 -2.01
N PHE A 291 8.80 20.59 -2.16
CA PHE A 291 8.16 21.60 -1.34
C PHE A 291 7.27 22.52 -2.19
N GLY A 292 6.25 23.12 -1.60
CA GLY A 292 5.43 24.14 -2.23
C GLY A 292 3.95 24.09 -1.82
N ALA A 293 3.18 25.07 -2.33
CA ALA A 293 1.74 25.09 -2.25
C ALA A 293 1.14 23.96 -3.12
N GLY A 294 -0.07 23.51 -2.78
CA GLY A 294 -0.77 22.45 -3.53
C GLY A 294 -0.19 21.04 -3.39
N ILE A 295 0.82 20.83 -2.54
CA ILE A 295 1.29 19.50 -2.17
C ILE A 295 0.45 18.95 -1.04
N GLY A 296 -0.04 17.73 -1.23
CA GLY A 296 -0.92 17.02 -0.30
C GLY A 296 -2.21 16.64 -1.01
N CYS A 297 -2.39 15.33 -1.23
CA CYS A 297 -3.54 14.79 -1.94
C CYS A 297 -4.75 14.71 -1.02
N GLY A 298 -5.86 15.31 -1.45
CA GLY A 298 -7.03 15.54 -0.61
C GLY A 298 -7.88 14.29 -0.39
N PHE A 299 -7.90 13.37 -1.34
CA PHE A 299 -8.67 12.13 -1.20
C PHE A 299 -7.92 11.09 -0.37
N GLU A 300 -6.70 10.71 -0.80
CA GLU A 300 -5.96 9.63 -0.13
C GLU A 300 -5.43 10.01 1.25
N HIS A 301 -5.14 11.28 1.47
CA HIS A 301 -4.51 11.76 2.70
C HIS A 301 -5.24 12.97 3.32
N GLY A 302 -6.55 13.13 3.03
CA GLY A 302 -7.33 14.34 3.33
C GLY A 302 -7.24 14.81 4.78
N ASP A 303 -7.47 13.92 5.75
CA ASP A 303 -7.39 14.25 7.17
C ASP A 303 -6.01 14.81 7.57
N PHE A 304 -4.95 14.20 7.02
CA PHE A 304 -3.58 14.64 7.25
C PHE A 304 -3.33 16.00 6.59
N VAL A 305 -3.77 16.16 5.35
CA VAL A 305 -3.59 17.39 4.57
C VAL A 305 -4.32 18.55 5.24
N GLN A 306 -5.59 18.39 5.57
CA GLN A 306 -6.41 19.42 6.22
C GLN A 306 -5.84 19.80 7.59
N SER A 307 -5.45 18.83 8.41
CA SER A 307 -4.98 19.09 9.77
C SER A 307 -3.54 19.60 9.85
N ARG A 308 -2.69 19.31 8.84
CA ARG A 308 -1.24 19.52 8.94
C ARG A 308 -0.65 20.38 7.81
N LEU A 309 -1.32 20.46 6.66
CA LEU A 309 -0.78 21.07 5.44
C LEU A 309 -1.68 22.19 4.87
N ALA A 310 -2.54 22.79 5.69
CA ALA A 310 -3.47 23.84 5.27
C ALA A 310 -2.81 25.04 4.51
N ARG A 311 -1.49 25.24 4.71
CA ARG A 311 -0.67 26.26 4.02
C ARG A 311 0.31 25.67 3.00
N GLY A 312 0.10 24.41 2.58
CA GLY A 312 1.02 23.64 1.73
C GLY A 312 2.21 23.06 2.48
N TYR A 313 3.13 22.43 1.75
CA TYR A 313 4.28 21.73 2.29
C TYR A 313 5.55 22.59 2.25
N GLY A 314 5.65 23.54 3.16
CA GLY A 314 6.85 24.36 3.35
C GLY A 314 7.84 23.73 4.35
N LEU A 315 8.94 24.42 4.62
CA LEU A 315 10.01 23.96 5.53
C LEU A 315 9.48 23.62 6.94
N GLY A 316 8.61 24.44 7.50
CA GLY A 316 8.01 24.17 8.83
C GLY A 316 7.17 22.91 8.85
N ALA A 317 6.36 22.66 7.81
CA ALA A 317 5.58 21.43 7.65
C ALA A 317 6.49 20.19 7.48
N ALA A 318 7.60 20.34 6.75
CA ALA A 318 8.59 19.28 6.55
C ALA A 318 9.30 18.91 7.87
N LEU A 319 9.71 19.90 8.66
CA LEU A 319 10.28 19.68 9.98
C LEU A 319 9.28 18.99 10.92
N GLY A 320 8.03 19.44 10.91
CA GLY A 320 6.95 18.82 11.69
C GLY A 320 6.67 17.36 11.26
N THR A 321 6.61 17.09 9.96
CA THR A 321 6.41 15.73 9.41
C THR A 321 7.60 14.82 9.73
N THR A 322 8.81 15.31 9.54
CA THR A 322 10.04 14.56 9.89
C THR A 322 10.12 14.30 11.39
N GLY A 323 9.77 15.31 12.22
CA GLY A 323 9.70 15.15 13.67
C GLY A 323 8.72 14.07 14.11
N ARG A 324 7.53 13.97 13.50
CA ARG A 324 6.57 12.90 13.78
C ARG A 324 7.09 11.53 13.39
N ARG A 325 7.73 11.41 12.20
CA ARG A 325 8.37 10.15 11.78
C ARG A 325 9.46 9.71 12.77
N LEU A 326 10.33 10.63 13.19
CA LEU A 326 11.38 10.35 14.16
C LEU A 326 10.79 9.99 15.53
N TRP A 327 9.73 10.67 15.94
CA TRP A 327 9.04 10.35 17.19
C TRP A 327 8.57 8.90 17.23
N MET A 328 7.93 8.41 16.18
CA MET A 328 7.50 7.01 16.09
C MET A 328 8.70 6.07 15.97
N HIS A 329 9.67 6.42 15.14
CA HIS A 329 10.87 5.62 14.89
C HIS A 329 11.67 5.35 16.18
N PHE A 330 11.76 6.33 17.06
CA PHE A 330 12.42 6.17 18.36
C PHE A 330 11.73 5.10 19.23
N GLY A 331 10.41 4.97 19.11
CA GLY A 331 9.68 3.86 19.73
C GLY A 331 9.97 2.51 19.08
N ASP A 332 10.14 2.50 17.75
CA ASP A 332 10.34 1.28 16.95
C ASP A 332 11.75 0.68 17.12
N VAL A 333 12.78 1.51 17.30
CA VAL A 333 14.19 1.07 17.36
C VAL A 333 14.42 -0.02 18.41
N MET A 334 13.90 0.18 19.63
CA MET A 334 14.06 -0.74 20.77
C MET A 334 12.72 -1.08 21.44
N ASN A 335 11.61 -0.99 20.72
CA ASN A 335 10.24 -1.23 21.19
C ASN A 335 9.77 -0.31 22.33
N ALA A 336 10.58 0.63 22.74
CA ALA A 336 10.21 1.57 23.81
C ALA A 336 11.05 2.84 23.74
N TRP A 337 10.39 3.96 23.92
CA TRP A 337 11.00 5.29 23.95
C TRP A 337 12.22 5.42 24.85
N PRO A 338 12.19 4.98 26.14
CA PRO A 338 13.35 5.12 27.00
C PRO A 338 14.57 4.32 26.52
N LEU A 339 14.35 3.18 25.84
CA LEU A 339 15.43 2.34 25.36
C LEU A 339 16.16 2.94 24.13
N PHE A 340 15.56 3.91 23.45
CA PHE A 340 16.25 4.70 22.41
C PHE A 340 17.50 5.41 22.94
N ALA A 341 17.57 5.68 24.24
CA ALA A 341 18.77 6.20 24.90
C ALA A 341 20.03 5.34 24.62
N ALA A 342 19.87 4.04 24.34
CA ALA A 342 20.98 3.17 23.95
C ALA A 342 21.62 3.60 22.61
N LEU A 343 20.82 4.06 21.64
CA LEU A 343 21.36 4.61 20.39
C LEU A 343 22.09 5.93 20.63
N LEU A 344 21.53 6.84 21.41
CA LEU A 344 22.16 8.12 21.75
C LEU A 344 23.47 7.92 22.51
N ALA A 345 23.50 7.02 23.49
CA ALA A 345 24.71 6.65 24.20
C ALA A 345 25.76 6.05 23.26
N THR A 346 25.34 5.20 22.32
CA THR A 346 26.23 4.64 21.31
C THR A 346 26.86 5.73 20.43
N LEU A 347 26.07 6.66 19.95
CA LEU A 347 26.53 7.77 19.11
C LEU A 347 27.54 8.65 19.89
N PHE A 348 27.30 8.87 21.18
CA PHE A 348 28.19 9.65 22.04
C PHE A 348 29.53 8.93 22.27
N VAL A 349 29.51 7.66 22.76
CA VAL A 349 30.75 6.92 23.04
C VAL A 349 31.51 6.52 21.79
N GLY A 350 30.78 6.35 20.66
CA GLY A 350 31.33 5.97 19.35
C GLY A 350 31.62 7.13 18.41
N ARG A 351 31.56 8.40 18.88
CA ARG A 351 31.72 9.57 18.00
C ARG A 351 33.03 9.60 17.20
N ASN A 352 34.07 8.96 17.70
CA ASN A 352 35.36 8.83 17.01
C ASN A 352 35.50 7.51 16.22
N GLU A 353 34.58 6.58 16.39
CA GLU A 353 34.59 5.29 15.70
C GLU A 353 34.08 5.45 14.27
N ARG A 354 34.91 5.03 13.27
CA ARG A 354 34.58 5.19 11.86
C ARG A 354 33.29 4.46 11.49
N ALA A 355 33.08 3.23 11.98
CA ALA A 355 31.90 2.43 11.68
C ALA A 355 30.62 3.07 12.24
N VAL A 356 30.69 3.67 13.44
CA VAL A 356 29.56 4.39 14.06
C VAL A 356 29.19 5.62 13.24
N ARG A 357 30.18 6.43 12.84
CA ARG A 357 29.93 7.61 12.00
C ARG A 357 29.35 7.23 10.64
N LEU A 358 29.82 6.13 10.06
CA LEU A 358 29.34 5.64 8.77
C LEU A 358 27.87 5.20 8.85
N GLY A 359 27.50 4.37 9.86
CA GLY A 359 26.13 3.93 10.07
C GLY A 359 25.19 5.10 10.38
N ALA A 360 25.61 6.01 11.27
CA ALA A 360 24.86 7.23 11.57
C ALA A 360 24.63 8.11 10.33
N PHE A 361 25.63 8.26 9.47
CA PHE A 361 25.51 9.01 8.22
C PHE A 361 24.44 8.39 7.29
N VAL A 362 24.39 7.07 7.16
CA VAL A 362 23.36 6.39 6.33
C VAL A 362 21.98 6.64 6.90
N VAL A 363 21.80 6.51 8.21
CA VAL A 363 20.50 6.75 8.87
C VAL A 363 20.05 8.20 8.67
N VAL A 364 20.93 9.17 8.93
CA VAL A 364 20.65 10.60 8.72
C VAL A 364 20.34 10.90 7.26
N ALA A 365 21.09 10.30 6.32
CA ALA A 365 20.83 10.47 4.88
C ALA A 365 19.44 9.94 4.48
N LEU A 366 18.99 8.80 5.02
CA LEU A 366 17.63 8.29 4.80
C LEU A 366 16.57 9.25 5.34
N VAL A 367 16.75 9.75 6.57
CA VAL A 367 15.83 10.73 7.16
C VAL A 367 15.75 12.00 6.29
N ALA A 368 16.90 12.52 5.86
CA ALA A 368 16.99 13.69 5.00
C ALA A 368 16.37 13.44 3.63
N ALA A 369 16.58 12.25 3.05
CA ALA A 369 16.01 11.86 1.77
C ALA A 369 14.48 11.80 1.82
N TYR A 370 13.86 11.39 2.92
CA TYR A 370 12.40 11.41 3.07
C TYR A 370 11.81 12.75 3.52
N ALA A 371 12.62 13.72 3.95
CA ALA A 371 12.12 15.03 4.38
C ALA A 371 11.27 15.78 3.32
N PRO A 372 11.59 15.73 2.00
CA PRO A 372 10.75 16.34 0.97
C PRO A 372 9.45 15.59 0.66
N PHE A 373 9.16 14.45 1.28
CA PHE A 373 7.90 13.73 1.10
C PHE A 373 6.89 14.17 2.15
N TYR A 374 5.72 14.68 1.72
CA TYR A 374 4.77 15.37 2.59
C TYR A 374 4.05 14.45 3.59
N PHE A 375 3.67 13.24 3.18
CA PHE A 375 2.89 12.33 4.01
C PHE A 375 3.80 11.58 5.00
N ASP A 376 3.46 11.57 6.28
CA ASP A 376 4.31 10.93 7.30
C ASP A 376 4.29 9.40 7.24
N GLY A 377 3.35 8.82 6.49
CA GLY A 377 3.25 7.38 6.31
C GLY A 377 2.62 6.65 7.50
N ASN A 378 2.13 7.39 8.49
CA ASN A 378 1.58 6.81 9.70
C ASN A 378 0.16 6.26 9.51
N TYR A 379 -0.11 5.14 10.15
CA TYR A 379 -1.44 4.59 10.38
C TYR A 379 -1.44 3.83 11.72
N PRO A 380 -2.60 3.61 12.34
CA PRO A 380 -2.65 2.91 13.63
C PRO A 380 -1.96 1.54 13.57
N GLY A 381 -0.95 1.35 14.42
CA GLY A 381 -0.12 0.14 14.47
C GLY A 381 1.01 0.05 13.44
N GLY A 382 1.11 0.98 12.49
CA GLY A 382 2.10 0.91 11.40
C GLY A 382 3.50 1.42 11.74
N GLY A 383 3.66 2.17 12.83
CA GLY A 383 4.94 2.75 13.24
C GLY A 383 5.54 3.70 12.19
N ALA A 384 6.85 3.92 12.27
CA ALA A 384 7.60 4.76 11.34
C ALA A 384 8.01 4.00 10.07
N ARG A 385 7.05 3.43 9.33
CA ARG A 385 7.28 2.53 8.20
C ARG A 385 8.30 3.03 7.17
N LEU A 386 8.39 4.36 6.96
CA LEU A 386 9.31 4.94 5.99
C LEU A 386 10.79 4.88 6.45
N LEU A 387 11.03 4.66 7.73
CA LEU A 387 12.37 4.56 8.33
C LEU A 387 12.71 3.13 8.80
N ALA A 388 11.81 2.15 8.61
CA ALA A 388 12.04 0.77 9.02
C ALA A 388 13.31 0.14 8.44
N GLU A 389 13.75 0.62 7.28
CA GLU A 389 14.98 0.18 6.61
C GLU A 389 16.26 0.54 7.38
N ALA A 390 16.22 1.54 8.24
CA ALA A 390 17.35 1.95 9.08
C ALA A 390 17.60 1.00 10.26
N LEU A 391 16.56 0.31 10.75
CA LEU A 391 16.60 -0.49 11.97
C LEU A 391 17.75 -1.52 12.03
N PRO A 392 18.08 -2.27 10.96
CA PRO A 392 19.22 -3.21 11.00
C PRO A 392 20.57 -2.50 11.23
N ILE A 393 20.75 -1.30 10.69
CA ILE A 393 21.95 -0.50 10.87
C ILE A 393 22.01 -0.01 12.31
N GLU A 394 20.93 0.51 12.83
CA GLU A 394 20.82 1.00 14.20
C GLU A 394 21.03 -0.11 15.22
N HIS A 395 20.50 -1.32 14.98
CA HIS A 395 20.76 -2.47 15.83
C HIS A 395 22.25 -2.86 15.83
N ALA A 396 22.95 -2.75 14.68
CA ALA A 396 24.37 -2.98 14.63
C ALA A 396 25.16 -1.94 15.47
N LEU A 397 24.78 -0.66 15.38
CA LEU A 397 25.35 0.41 16.18
C LEU A 397 25.09 0.20 17.67
N ILE A 398 23.84 -0.03 18.05
CA ILE A 398 23.43 -0.23 19.46
C ILE A 398 24.16 -1.44 20.06
N ALA A 399 24.23 -2.56 19.33
CA ALA A 399 24.93 -3.76 19.78
C ALA A 399 26.40 -3.47 20.13
N TRP A 400 27.10 -2.72 19.28
CA TRP A 400 28.46 -2.29 19.54
C TRP A 400 28.55 -1.39 20.79
N GLY A 401 27.67 -0.39 20.91
CA GLY A 401 27.63 0.54 22.04
C GLY A 401 27.36 -0.14 23.37
N LEU A 402 26.37 -1.04 23.43
CA LEU A 402 26.01 -1.78 24.63
C LEU A 402 27.14 -2.69 25.12
N LEU A 403 27.87 -3.33 24.19
CA LEU A 403 29.07 -4.12 24.51
C LEU A 403 30.19 -3.23 25.04
N ARG A 404 30.38 -2.05 24.46
CA ARG A 404 31.37 -1.06 24.89
C ARG A 404 31.07 -0.53 26.28
N LEU A 405 29.80 -0.32 26.59
CA LEU A 405 29.30 0.13 27.90
C LEU A 405 29.18 -1.03 28.92
N ARG A 406 29.43 -2.28 28.52
CA ARG A 406 29.34 -3.49 29.36
C ARG A 406 27.94 -3.78 29.96
N ILE A 407 26.87 -3.30 29.29
CA ILE A 407 25.46 -3.51 29.68
C ILE A 407 24.69 -4.40 28.69
N ALA A 408 25.36 -4.98 27.73
CA ALA A 408 24.78 -5.79 26.66
C ALA A 408 23.92 -6.99 27.14
N HIS A 409 24.21 -7.53 28.32
CA HIS A 409 23.51 -8.70 28.89
C HIS A 409 22.06 -8.41 29.32
N PHE A 410 21.71 -7.15 29.55
CA PHE A 410 20.32 -6.76 29.88
C PHE A 410 19.47 -6.53 28.61
N ALA A 411 20.09 -6.27 27.46
CA ALA A 411 19.38 -5.83 26.27
C ALA A 411 18.35 -6.86 25.76
N PRO A 412 18.64 -8.17 25.65
CA PRO A 412 17.65 -9.15 25.20
C PRO A 412 16.40 -9.18 26.08
N GLY A 413 16.58 -9.18 27.41
CA GLY A 413 15.46 -9.20 28.35
C GLY A 413 14.64 -7.90 28.30
N ALA A 414 15.31 -6.74 28.25
CA ALA A 414 14.65 -5.45 28.10
C ALA A 414 13.85 -5.38 26.79
N MET A 415 14.43 -5.86 25.69
CA MET A 415 13.74 -5.91 24.39
C MET A 415 12.52 -6.84 24.41
N CYS A 416 12.59 -8.01 25.06
CA CYS A 416 11.45 -8.92 25.19
C CYS A 416 10.30 -8.25 25.99
N VAL A 417 10.61 -7.61 27.12
CA VAL A 417 9.60 -6.90 27.92
C VAL A 417 9.00 -5.76 27.10
N ALA A 418 9.83 -4.94 26.46
CA ALA A 418 9.40 -3.85 25.62
C ALA A 418 8.59 -4.34 24.40
N PHE A 419 8.97 -5.46 23.78
CA PHE A 419 8.24 -6.11 22.69
C PHE A 419 6.79 -6.42 23.09
N SER A 420 6.62 -7.03 24.27
CA SER A 420 5.29 -7.40 24.77
C SER A 420 4.41 -6.19 25.02
N VAL A 421 4.99 -5.13 25.59
CA VAL A 421 4.27 -3.86 25.86
C VAL A 421 3.95 -3.14 24.53
N HIS A 422 4.91 -3.06 23.60
CA HIS A 422 4.72 -2.42 22.30
C HIS A 422 3.65 -3.15 21.49
N GLY A 423 3.74 -4.48 21.41
CA GLY A 423 2.73 -5.30 20.72
C GLY A 423 1.33 -5.04 21.26
N SER A 424 1.14 -5.04 22.58
CA SER A 424 -0.19 -4.83 23.18
C SER A 424 -0.72 -3.40 23.04
N ARG A 425 0.14 -2.39 22.84
CA ARG A 425 -0.27 -0.98 22.70
C ARG A 425 -0.42 -0.53 21.27
N MET A 426 0.55 -0.88 20.45
CA MET A 426 0.63 -0.36 19.07
C MET A 426 0.05 -1.34 18.06
N HIS A 427 0.37 -2.63 18.16
CA HIS A 427 -0.01 -3.61 17.15
C HIS A 427 -1.40 -4.21 17.36
N GLU A 428 -2.01 -4.05 18.55
CA GLU A 428 -3.40 -4.44 18.77
C GLU A 428 -4.34 -3.72 17.79
N ALA A 429 -4.04 -2.45 17.46
CA ALA A 429 -4.78 -1.70 16.47
C ALA A 429 -4.74 -2.33 15.05
N LEU A 430 -3.70 -3.09 14.73
CA LEU A 430 -3.63 -3.86 13.48
C LEU A 430 -4.61 -5.03 13.47
N ARG A 431 -4.86 -5.63 14.64
CA ARG A 431 -5.74 -6.78 14.79
C ARG A 431 -7.20 -6.44 14.52
N ASP A 432 -7.63 -5.27 14.99
CA ASP A 432 -9.03 -4.85 14.87
C ASP A 432 -9.28 -3.99 13.63
N ARG A 433 -8.21 -3.67 12.90
CA ARG A 433 -8.29 -2.88 11.69
C ARG A 433 -9.05 -3.59 10.57
N GLU A 434 -9.67 -2.83 9.69
CA GLU A 434 -10.36 -3.31 8.49
C GLU A 434 -11.38 -4.42 8.81
N GLY A 435 -12.19 -4.20 9.84
CA GLY A 435 -13.21 -5.15 10.28
C GLY A 435 -12.67 -6.43 10.93
N GLY A 436 -11.39 -6.43 11.36
CA GLY A 436 -10.80 -7.52 12.17
C GLY A 436 -10.51 -8.82 11.42
N ARG A 437 -10.69 -8.89 10.10
CA ARG A 437 -10.40 -10.07 9.26
C ARG A 437 -10.08 -9.65 7.83
N PRO A 438 -9.47 -10.53 6.99
CA PRO A 438 -9.28 -10.25 5.57
C PRO A 438 -10.63 -9.99 4.89
N MET A 439 -10.69 -8.97 4.02
CA MET A 439 -11.94 -8.59 3.34
C MET A 439 -12.33 -9.54 2.20
N PHE A 440 -11.53 -10.57 1.92
CA PHE A 440 -11.86 -11.65 1.01
C PHE A 440 -11.17 -12.94 1.47
N GLU A 441 -11.96 -13.99 1.58
CA GLU A 441 -11.51 -15.33 1.97
C GLU A 441 -12.07 -16.34 0.96
N ALA A 442 -11.20 -16.98 0.20
CA ALA A 442 -11.62 -17.98 -0.80
C ALA A 442 -12.37 -19.17 -0.17
N SER A 443 -12.07 -19.50 1.09
CA SER A 443 -12.78 -20.53 1.86
C SER A 443 -14.26 -20.24 2.02
N VAL A 444 -14.66 -18.96 2.10
CA VAL A 444 -16.07 -18.55 2.21
C VAL A 444 -16.82 -18.84 0.90
N LEU A 445 -16.19 -18.61 -0.26
CA LEU A 445 -16.76 -19.01 -1.56
C LEU A 445 -16.87 -20.53 -1.67
N GLY A 446 -15.83 -21.26 -1.26
CA GLY A 446 -15.84 -22.72 -1.26
C GLY A 446 -16.93 -23.30 -0.37
N ALA A 447 -17.15 -22.74 0.84
CA ALA A 447 -18.23 -23.14 1.75
C ALA A 447 -19.62 -22.85 1.17
N ALA A 448 -19.75 -21.81 0.34
CA ALA A 448 -20.98 -21.49 -0.40
C ALA A 448 -21.14 -22.29 -1.72
N GLY A 449 -20.22 -23.22 -2.03
CA GLY A 449 -20.25 -24.01 -3.26
C GLY A 449 -19.91 -23.22 -4.53
N VAL A 450 -19.31 -22.04 -4.41
CA VAL A 450 -19.00 -21.16 -5.54
C VAL A 450 -17.57 -21.44 -6.04
N HIS A 451 -17.47 -22.17 -7.15
CA HIS A 451 -16.20 -22.55 -7.78
C HIS A 451 -16.04 -21.97 -9.19
N ARG A 452 -17.11 -21.44 -9.76
CA ARG A 452 -17.13 -20.84 -11.10
C ARG A 452 -18.17 -19.74 -11.19
N GLY A 453 -17.99 -18.83 -12.13
CA GLY A 453 -18.92 -17.75 -12.41
C GLY A 453 -18.33 -16.38 -12.09
N LEU A 454 -19.20 -15.41 -11.86
CA LEU A 454 -18.85 -14.01 -11.61
C LEU A 454 -19.17 -13.64 -10.16
N VAL A 455 -18.18 -13.13 -9.44
CA VAL A 455 -18.33 -12.72 -8.04
C VAL A 455 -18.10 -11.23 -7.93
N PHE A 456 -19.12 -10.49 -7.53
CA PHE A 456 -19.04 -9.06 -7.27
C PHE A 456 -18.70 -8.81 -5.80
N VAL A 457 -17.60 -8.10 -5.56
CA VAL A 457 -17.15 -7.73 -4.20
C VAL A 457 -17.39 -6.25 -3.95
N ASN A 458 -17.74 -5.91 -2.72
CA ASN A 458 -18.10 -4.55 -2.33
C ASN A 458 -16.93 -3.70 -1.80
N THR A 459 -15.70 -4.22 -1.80
CA THR A 459 -14.52 -3.50 -1.28
C THR A 459 -13.33 -3.60 -2.21
N ASP A 460 -12.49 -2.55 -2.25
CA ASP A 460 -11.22 -2.53 -2.96
C ASP A 460 -10.25 -3.61 -2.48
N HIS A 461 -10.18 -3.80 -1.16
CA HIS A 461 -9.36 -4.84 -0.55
C HIS A 461 -9.84 -6.24 -0.95
N GLY A 462 -11.17 -6.45 -0.96
CA GLY A 462 -11.79 -7.70 -1.38
C GLY A 462 -11.46 -8.02 -2.84
N PHE A 463 -11.54 -7.02 -3.72
CA PHE A 463 -11.13 -7.16 -5.11
C PHE A 463 -9.65 -7.56 -5.23
N ASN A 464 -8.75 -6.81 -4.61
CA ASN A 464 -7.32 -7.06 -4.68
C ASN A 464 -6.94 -8.47 -4.17
N LEU A 465 -7.65 -8.96 -3.15
CA LEU A 465 -7.42 -10.30 -2.60
C LEU A 465 -8.08 -11.40 -3.43
N GLY A 466 -9.23 -11.12 -4.04
CA GLY A 466 -10.04 -12.12 -4.75
C GLY A 466 -9.73 -12.23 -6.24
N HIS A 467 -9.41 -11.11 -6.89
CA HIS A 467 -9.18 -11.09 -8.34
C HIS A 467 -7.92 -11.87 -8.72
N VAL A 468 -8.06 -12.73 -9.72
CA VAL A 468 -6.96 -13.53 -10.28
C VAL A 468 -6.79 -13.15 -11.74
N PRO A 469 -5.75 -12.36 -12.09
CA PRO A 469 -5.51 -11.93 -13.47
C PRO A 469 -5.53 -13.09 -14.47
N GLY A 470 -6.32 -12.97 -15.54
CA GLY A 470 -6.43 -13.99 -16.58
C GLY A 470 -7.23 -15.25 -16.20
N ALA A 471 -7.87 -15.31 -15.01
CA ALA A 471 -8.79 -16.40 -14.68
C ALA A 471 -10.08 -16.30 -15.51
N ARG A 472 -10.61 -17.46 -15.94
CA ARG A 472 -11.83 -17.55 -16.76
C ARG A 472 -12.97 -18.24 -16.02
N ASP A 473 -12.65 -19.19 -15.13
CA ASP A 473 -13.67 -20.00 -14.46
C ASP A 473 -14.37 -19.22 -13.35
N LEU A 474 -13.61 -18.49 -12.55
CA LEU A 474 -14.10 -17.63 -11.48
C LEU A 474 -13.54 -16.22 -11.65
N VAL A 475 -14.38 -15.31 -12.10
CA VAL A 475 -14.03 -13.90 -12.30
C VAL A 475 -14.50 -13.11 -11.09
N VAL A 476 -13.57 -12.41 -10.40
CA VAL A 476 -13.90 -11.50 -9.31
C VAL A 476 -13.85 -10.07 -9.85
N ALA A 477 -14.96 -9.36 -9.74
CA ALA A 477 -15.15 -7.97 -10.14
C ALA A 477 -15.66 -7.15 -8.96
N ARG A 478 -15.62 -5.83 -9.07
CA ARG A 478 -16.20 -4.93 -8.08
C ARG A 478 -17.70 -4.81 -8.31
N PHE A 479 -18.46 -4.84 -7.24
CA PHE A 479 -19.84 -4.36 -7.29
C PHE A 479 -19.83 -2.85 -7.54
N ARG A 480 -20.54 -2.43 -8.59
CA ARG A 480 -20.69 -1.02 -8.95
C ARG A 480 -22.14 -0.57 -8.75
N ASN A 481 -22.94 -0.91 -9.71
CA ASN A 481 -24.37 -0.72 -9.74
C ASN A 481 -24.97 -1.71 -10.75
N ASP A 482 -26.30 -1.82 -10.76
CA ASP A 482 -26.97 -2.80 -11.61
C ASP A 482 -26.63 -2.65 -13.11
N ALA A 483 -26.47 -1.44 -13.63
CA ALA A 483 -26.15 -1.21 -15.04
C ALA A 483 -24.77 -1.73 -15.46
N HIS A 484 -23.74 -1.39 -14.67
CA HIS A 484 -22.38 -1.88 -14.92
C HIS A 484 -22.24 -3.38 -14.71
N ASP A 485 -22.83 -3.88 -13.63
CA ASP A 485 -22.79 -5.29 -13.29
C ASP A 485 -23.53 -6.12 -14.34
N HIS A 486 -24.68 -5.62 -14.86
CA HIS A 486 -25.43 -6.24 -15.93
C HIS A 486 -24.65 -6.23 -17.26
N ALA A 487 -23.96 -5.13 -17.60
CA ALA A 487 -23.13 -5.04 -18.79
C ALA A 487 -22.01 -6.09 -18.75
N LEU A 488 -21.23 -6.16 -17.65
CA LEU A 488 -20.18 -7.16 -17.47
C LEU A 488 -20.75 -8.59 -17.49
N TRP A 489 -21.84 -8.84 -16.78
CA TRP A 489 -22.49 -10.15 -16.75
C TRP A 489 -22.96 -10.60 -18.14
N SER A 490 -23.51 -9.68 -18.94
CA SER A 490 -23.95 -9.95 -20.30
C SER A 490 -22.77 -10.20 -21.24
N ASP A 491 -21.69 -9.42 -21.14
CA ASP A 491 -20.47 -9.57 -21.95
C ASP A 491 -19.79 -10.92 -21.70
N LEU A 492 -19.79 -11.38 -20.45
CA LEU A 492 -19.26 -12.68 -20.08
C LEU A 492 -20.21 -13.86 -20.40
N GLY A 493 -21.32 -13.64 -21.12
CA GLY A 493 -22.26 -14.70 -21.51
C GLY A 493 -23.21 -15.15 -20.41
N ARG A 494 -23.47 -14.28 -19.42
CA ARG A 494 -24.42 -14.50 -18.31
C ARG A 494 -24.11 -15.74 -17.47
N PRO A 495 -22.88 -15.90 -16.97
CA PRO A 495 -22.54 -17.00 -16.05
C PRO A 495 -23.32 -16.88 -14.74
N PRO A 496 -23.36 -17.92 -13.88
CA PRO A 496 -23.83 -17.77 -12.52
C PRO A 496 -23.11 -16.62 -11.83
N ALA A 497 -23.87 -15.72 -11.20
CA ALA A 497 -23.30 -14.55 -10.55
C ALA A 497 -23.68 -14.49 -9.06
N TYR A 498 -22.78 -13.92 -8.27
CA TYR A 498 -22.86 -13.87 -6.81
C TYR A 498 -22.40 -12.52 -6.31
N ARG A 499 -22.98 -12.07 -5.20
CA ARG A 499 -22.44 -10.98 -4.38
C ARG A 499 -21.66 -11.57 -3.22
N TYR A 500 -20.45 -11.07 -3.03
CA TYR A 500 -19.62 -11.30 -1.85
C TYR A 500 -19.58 -9.99 -1.06
N VAL A 501 -20.30 -9.96 0.06
CA VAL A 501 -20.48 -8.76 0.87
C VAL A 501 -19.67 -8.88 2.16
N PHE A 502 -18.67 -8.00 2.29
CA PHE A 502 -17.93 -7.81 3.53
C PHE A 502 -18.52 -6.61 4.29
N ASP A 503 -18.89 -6.82 5.54
CA ASP A 503 -19.37 -5.79 6.43
C ASP A 503 -18.39 -5.60 7.60
N ALA A 504 -17.69 -4.47 7.61
CA ALA A 504 -16.72 -4.15 8.67
C ALA A 504 -17.38 -3.93 10.03
N SER A 505 -18.66 -3.56 10.07
CA SER A 505 -19.42 -3.38 11.32
C SER A 505 -19.89 -4.70 11.93
N ALA A 506 -20.00 -5.75 11.11
CA ALA A 506 -20.44 -7.09 11.54
C ALA A 506 -19.31 -7.96 12.12
N HIS A 507 -18.13 -7.40 12.36
CA HIS A 507 -17.01 -8.12 12.96
C HIS A 507 -17.40 -8.81 14.29
N PRO A 508 -17.06 -10.10 14.50
CA PRO A 508 -16.19 -10.99 13.73
C PRO A 508 -16.91 -11.89 12.69
N GLU A 509 -18.11 -11.57 12.27
CA GLU A 509 -18.88 -12.41 11.34
C GLU A 509 -18.20 -12.58 9.99
N PRO A 510 -18.31 -13.77 9.34
CA PRO A 510 -17.78 -13.99 8.01
C PRO A 510 -18.55 -13.19 6.96
N PRO A 511 -17.92 -12.86 5.82
CA PRO A 511 -18.61 -12.27 4.68
C PRO A 511 -19.77 -13.16 4.20
N LYS A 512 -20.77 -12.52 3.60
CA LYS A 512 -21.94 -13.21 3.04
C LYS A 512 -21.74 -13.42 1.55
N VAL A 513 -22.17 -14.60 1.07
CA VAL A 513 -22.18 -14.93 -0.36
C VAL A 513 -23.61 -15.22 -0.74
N GLU A 514 -24.16 -14.43 -1.68
CA GLU A 514 -25.56 -14.53 -2.10
C GLU A 514 -25.64 -14.65 -3.62
N PRO A 515 -26.54 -15.46 -4.17
CA PRO A 515 -26.86 -15.43 -5.61
C PRO A 515 -27.26 -14.02 -6.02
N TYR A 516 -26.78 -13.59 -7.19
CA TYR A 516 -27.05 -12.25 -7.69
C TYR A 516 -27.42 -12.28 -9.18
N THR A 517 -28.47 -11.60 -9.52
CA THR A 517 -28.84 -11.35 -10.92
C THR A 517 -28.82 -9.84 -11.15
N PRO A 518 -27.79 -9.31 -11.83
CA PRO A 518 -27.74 -7.90 -12.13
C PRO A 518 -28.95 -7.47 -12.96
N ARG A 519 -29.55 -6.33 -12.61
CA ARG A 519 -30.72 -5.82 -13.31
C ARG A 519 -30.32 -5.00 -14.52
N ASP A 520 -31.12 -5.10 -15.57
CA ASP A 520 -31.00 -4.24 -16.73
C ASP A 520 -31.57 -2.84 -16.39
N THR A 521 -30.80 -2.03 -15.72
CA THR A 521 -31.17 -0.66 -15.37
C THR A 521 -30.20 0.31 -16.02
N ALA A 522 -30.67 1.53 -16.24
CA ALA A 522 -29.81 2.60 -16.79
C ALA A 522 -29.24 3.53 -15.71
N ASP A 523 -29.49 3.20 -14.43
CA ASP A 523 -29.03 4.04 -13.34
C ASP A 523 -27.55 3.79 -13.02
N PHE A 524 -26.82 4.87 -12.81
CA PHE A 524 -25.40 4.87 -12.50
C PHE A 524 -25.16 5.75 -11.27
N GLU A 525 -24.35 5.29 -10.37
CA GLU A 525 -23.92 6.03 -9.18
C GLU A 525 -22.49 6.54 -9.38
N ALA A 526 -22.32 7.88 -9.52
CA ALA A 526 -21.04 8.49 -9.83
C ALA A 526 -19.98 8.22 -8.77
N GLY A 527 -20.35 8.23 -7.50
CA GLY A 527 -19.43 7.97 -6.38
C GLY A 527 -18.88 6.54 -6.36
N ALA A 528 -19.61 5.57 -6.92
CA ALA A 528 -19.15 4.18 -7.01
C ALA A 528 -18.02 3.97 -8.03
N GLU A 529 -17.83 4.92 -8.95
CA GLU A 529 -16.79 4.89 -9.99
C GLU A 529 -15.48 5.56 -9.54
N TRP A 530 -15.26 5.67 -8.26
CA TRP A 530 -14.00 6.21 -7.77
C TRP A 530 -12.84 5.19 -7.90
N PRO A 531 -11.65 5.62 -8.39
CA PRO A 531 -11.39 6.90 -9.05
C PRO A 531 -12.11 6.99 -10.40
N PRO A 532 -12.46 8.20 -10.87
CA PRO A 532 -13.02 8.37 -12.21
C PRO A 532 -12.00 7.92 -13.27
N LEU A 533 -12.45 7.72 -14.52
CA LEU A 533 -11.58 7.29 -15.61
C LEU A 533 -10.40 8.24 -15.80
N ALA A 534 -10.65 9.56 -15.68
CA ALA A 534 -9.63 10.59 -15.64
C ALA A 534 -10.15 11.85 -14.94
N VAL A 535 -9.28 12.56 -14.21
CA VAL A 535 -9.46 13.95 -13.80
C VAL A 535 -8.54 14.79 -14.68
N ARG A 536 -9.14 15.54 -15.62
CA ARG A 536 -8.41 16.36 -16.61
C ARG A 536 -7.99 17.71 -16.07
N ARG A 537 -8.85 18.28 -15.25
CA ARG A 537 -8.66 19.58 -14.60
C ARG A 537 -9.33 19.57 -13.23
N GLY A 538 -8.85 20.42 -12.32
CA GLY A 538 -9.45 20.60 -11.01
C GLY A 538 -9.27 19.38 -10.10
N TYR A 539 -10.28 19.10 -9.31
CA TYR A 539 -10.25 18.08 -8.28
C TYR A 539 -11.62 17.44 -8.10
N ALA A 540 -11.68 16.13 -7.97
CA ALA A 540 -12.92 15.40 -7.72
C ALA A 540 -12.69 14.37 -6.60
N HIS A 541 -13.65 14.21 -5.70
CA HIS A 541 -13.58 13.21 -4.65
C HIS A 541 -14.98 12.71 -4.25
N PRO A 542 -15.13 11.50 -3.71
CA PRO A 542 -16.38 11.05 -3.13
C PRO A 542 -16.78 11.95 -1.96
N ASP A 543 -18.04 12.35 -1.93
CA ASP A 543 -18.63 13.12 -0.85
C ASP A 543 -20.05 12.62 -0.56
N TYR A 544 -20.50 12.79 0.68
CA TYR A 544 -21.82 12.39 1.11
C TYR A 544 -22.71 13.65 1.23
N PRO A 545 -23.52 13.95 0.21
CA PRO A 545 -24.29 15.22 0.19
C PRO A 545 -25.49 15.25 1.15
N GLY A 546 -25.68 14.21 1.96
CA GLY A 546 -26.80 14.04 2.87
C GLY A 546 -27.87 13.10 2.35
N ALA A 547 -28.77 12.65 3.24
CA ALA A 547 -29.75 11.60 2.96
C ALA A 547 -30.84 12.01 1.96
N ALA A 548 -31.01 13.28 1.65
CA ALA A 548 -32.15 13.75 0.86
C ALA A 548 -32.09 13.36 -0.62
N CYS A 549 -30.90 13.22 -1.19
CA CYS A 549 -30.69 12.92 -2.60
C CYS A 549 -30.03 11.58 -2.82
N ALA A 550 -28.94 11.34 -2.13
CA ALA A 550 -28.05 10.21 -2.37
C ALA A 550 -28.61 8.84 -1.93
N GLY A 551 -29.80 8.77 -1.36
CA GLY A 551 -30.38 7.50 -0.91
C GLY A 551 -29.48 6.65 0.01
N GLY A 552 -28.49 7.29 0.66
CA GLY A 552 -27.49 6.61 1.48
C GLY A 552 -26.15 6.32 0.77
N HIS A 553 -25.96 6.83 -0.44
CA HIS A 553 -24.77 6.61 -1.28
C HIS A 553 -23.86 7.85 -1.30
N TYR A 554 -22.62 7.65 -1.76
CA TYR A 554 -21.67 8.73 -1.99
C TYR A 554 -21.82 9.27 -3.41
N GLY A 555 -21.90 10.60 -3.55
CA GLY A 555 -21.76 11.30 -4.82
C GLY A 555 -20.31 11.66 -5.11
N LEU A 556 -20.06 12.24 -6.28
CA LEU A 556 -18.75 12.76 -6.71
C LEU A 556 -18.74 14.30 -6.60
N ARG A 557 -18.06 14.85 -5.61
CA ARG A 557 -17.89 16.30 -5.48
C ARG A 557 -16.85 16.79 -6.47
N LEU A 558 -17.22 17.87 -7.18
CA LEU A 558 -16.42 18.49 -8.22
C LEU A 558 -15.93 19.88 -7.77
N HIS A 559 -14.62 20.12 -7.90
CA HIS A 559 -13.97 21.40 -7.55
C HIS A 559 -13.31 21.97 -8.80
N GLU A 560 -14.02 22.83 -9.55
CA GLU A 560 -13.58 23.34 -10.86
C GLU A 560 -13.07 22.19 -11.75
N ALA A 561 -13.72 21.04 -11.65
CA ALA A 561 -13.21 19.79 -12.18
C ALA A 561 -13.74 19.50 -13.57
N GLU A 562 -12.85 18.95 -14.40
CA GLU A 562 -13.17 18.26 -15.63
C GLU A 562 -12.80 16.78 -15.45
N VAL A 563 -13.82 15.90 -15.49
CA VAL A 563 -13.66 14.47 -15.23
C VAL A 563 -14.22 13.66 -16.39
N ASP A 564 -13.55 12.53 -16.71
CA ASP A 564 -14.10 11.50 -17.56
C ASP A 564 -14.66 10.38 -16.69
N LEU A 565 -15.87 9.95 -16.98
CA LEU A 565 -16.54 8.81 -16.35
C LEU A 565 -16.86 7.76 -17.43
N GLU A 566 -16.91 6.49 -17.03
CA GLU A 566 -17.36 5.41 -17.89
C GLU A 566 -18.76 4.99 -17.48
N LEU A 567 -19.68 5.01 -18.44
CA LEU A 567 -21.06 4.56 -18.28
C LEU A 567 -21.33 3.35 -19.16
N ALA A 568 -22.43 2.65 -18.90
CA ALA A 568 -22.89 1.55 -19.71
C ALA A 568 -24.30 1.82 -20.26
N ALA A 569 -24.52 1.51 -21.54
CA ALA A 569 -25.85 1.43 -22.15
C ALA A 569 -26.29 -0.03 -22.21
N ALA A 570 -27.44 -0.33 -21.63
CA ALA A 570 -27.96 -1.69 -21.56
C ALA A 570 -28.46 -2.22 -22.90
N ALA A 571 -28.87 -1.32 -23.79
CA ALA A 571 -29.41 -1.66 -25.12
C ALA A 571 -28.88 -0.70 -26.19
N GLU A 572 -28.96 -1.07 -27.45
CA GLU A 572 -28.73 -0.17 -28.59
C GLU A 572 -29.97 0.71 -28.79
N GLY A 573 -29.76 2.01 -29.03
CA GLY A 573 -30.85 2.94 -29.26
C GLY A 573 -30.53 4.38 -28.93
N SER A 574 -31.55 5.23 -28.91
CA SER A 574 -31.45 6.61 -28.49
C SER A 574 -31.56 6.70 -26.97
N HIS A 575 -30.58 7.29 -26.31
CA HIS A 575 -30.57 7.41 -24.86
C HIS A 575 -30.40 8.87 -24.43
N ARG A 576 -30.81 9.18 -23.20
CA ARG A 576 -30.46 10.43 -22.52
C ARG A 576 -29.61 10.14 -21.32
N VAL A 577 -28.51 10.87 -21.21
CA VAL A 577 -27.75 10.92 -19.97
C VAL A 577 -28.39 11.98 -19.06
N VAL A 578 -28.73 11.58 -17.85
CA VAL A 578 -29.46 12.42 -16.89
C VAL A 578 -28.63 12.50 -15.60
N PRO A 579 -27.76 13.51 -15.49
CA PRO A 579 -27.04 13.76 -14.24
C PRO A 579 -28.01 14.30 -13.18
N ARG A 580 -27.83 13.83 -11.95
CA ARG A 580 -28.45 14.38 -10.75
C ARG A 580 -27.40 15.11 -9.94
N TRP A 581 -27.72 16.34 -9.56
CA TRP A 581 -26.82 17.25 -8.86
C TRP A 581 -27.35 17.56 -7.47
N VAL A 582 -26.40 17.77 -6.55
CA VAL A 582 -26.63 18.34 -5.23
C VAL A 582 -25.74 19.56 -5.06
N PRO A 583 -26.27 20.78 -5.20
CA PRO A 583 -25.52 21.97 -4.90
C PRO A 583 -25.25 22.09 -3.40
N LEU A 584 -24.06 22.53 -3.05
CA LEU A 584 -23.64 22.73 -1.64
C LEU A 584 -23.90 24.16 -1.16
N ARG A 585 -24.22 25.10 -2.08
CA ARG A 585 -24.54 26.48 -1.78
C ARG A 585 -25.52 27.04 -2.83
N ASP A 586 -26.23 28.09 -2.46
CA ASP A 586 -27.10 28.81 -3.37
C ASP A 586 -26.30 29.59 -4.42
N GLY A 587 -26.82 29.72 -5.63
CA GLY A 587 -26.19 30.48 -6.69
C GLY A 587 -26.38 29.89 -8.08
N PRO A 588 -25.85 30.56 -9.12
CA PRO A 588 -25.87 29.97 -10.46
C PRO A 588 -24.92 28.77 -10.56
N ALA A 589 -25.36 27.74 -11.21
CA ALA A 589 -24.57 26.56 -11.52
C ALA A 589 -24.53 26.34 -13.04
N GLU A 590 -23.37 25.96 -13.54
CA GLU A 590 -23.13 25.64 -14.94
C GLU A 590 -22.24 24.40 -15.05
N VAL A 591 -22.67 23.44 -15.86
CA VAL A 591 -21.93 22.22 -16.13
C VAL A 591 -21.98 21.91 -17.62
N GLU A 592 -20.84 21.70 -18.23
CA GLU A 592 -20.74 21.20 -19.58
C GLU A 592 -20.54 19.68 -19.56
N ILE A 593 -21.28 18.97 -20.40
CA ILE A 593 -21.27 17.50 -20.47
C ILE A 593 -21.06 17.10 -21.92
N GLU A 594 -20.14 16.17 -22.17
CA GLU A 594 -19.87 15.58 -23.48
C GLU A 594 -20.05 14.05 -23.40
N ALA A 595 -20.84 13.51 -24.31
CA ALA A 595 -20.96 12.07 -24.48
C ALA A 595 -21.04 11.72 -25.98
N GLN A 596 -20.17 10.82 -26.46
CA GLN A 596 -20.12 10.37 -27.86
C GLN A 596 -20.07 11.52 -28.89
N GLY A 597 -19.32 12.60 -28.56
CA GLY A 597 -19.18 13.77 -29.42
C GLY A 597 -20.36 14.77 -29.37
N VAL A 598 -21.39 14.47 -28.60
CA VAL A 598 -22.48 15.42 -28.34
C VAL A 598 -22.16 16.21 -27.07
N ILE A 599 -22.11 17.53 -27.20
CA ILE A 599 -21.80 18.45 -26.09
C ILE A 599 -23.07 19.24 -25.77
N TRP A 600 -23.39 19.36 -24.47
CA TRP A 600 -24.46 20.24 -24.00
C TRP A 600 -24.10 20.88 -22.67
N THR A 601 -24.69 22.03 -22.38
CA THR A 601 -24.50 22.79 -21.16
C THR A 601 -25.79 22.81 -20.36
N ALA A 602 -25.73 22.38 -19.10
CA ALA A 602 -26.81 22.53 -18.14
C ALA A 602 -26.56 23.80 -17.29
N ARG A 603 -27.57 24.68 -17.20
CA ARG A 603 -27.52 25.93 -16.39
C ARG A 603 -28.77 26.03 -15.55
N TRP A 604 -28.62 26.31 -14.27
CA TRP A 604 -29.75 26.48 -13.35
C TRP A 604 -29.41 27.40 -12.17
N ALA A 605 -30.43 27.90 -11.49
CA ALA A 605 -30.29 28.56 -10.20
C ALA A 605 -30.28 27.47 -9.11
N ALA A 606 -29.13 27.20 -8.53
CA ALA A 606 -28.95 26.15 -7.54
C ALA A 606 -29.41 26.59 -6.15
N ARG A 607 -30.03 25.70 -5.40
CA ARG A 607 -30.30 25.85 -3.95
C ARG A 607 -29.55 24.75 -3.20
N ALA A 608 -28.91 25.12 -2.12
CA ALA A 608 -28.12 24.20 -1.33
C ALA A 608 -28.93 22.99 -0.84
N GLY A 609 -28.46 21.78 -1.11
CA GLY A 609 -29.10 20.54 -0.72
C GLY A 609 -30.31 20.10 -1.57
N GLU A 610 -30.68 20.85 -2.62
CA GLU A 610 -31.76 20.47 -3.54
C GLU A 610 -31.26 19.42 -4.55
N CYS A 611 -32.04 18.37 -4.75
CA CYS A 611 -31.75 17.38 -5.81
C CYS A 611 -32.28 17.86 -7.15
N LEU A 612 -31.42 17.95 -8.15
CA LEU A 612 -31.83 18.41 -9.47
C LEU A 612 -31.34 17.45 -10.57
N ASP A 613 -32.26 16.96 -11.38
CA ASP A 613 -31.97 16.20 -12.61
C ASP A 613 -31.82 17.17 -13.79
N THR A 614 -30.76 17.02 -14.55
CA THR A 614 -30.50 17.83 -15.77
C THR A 614 -30.40 16.93 -17.00
N PRO A 615 -31.52 16.52 -17.61
CA PRO A 615 -31.51 15.60 -18.73
C PRO A 615 -30.82 16.20 -19.96
N GLY A 616 -29.88 15.45 -20.54
CA GLY A 616 -29.22 15.79 -21.79
C GLY A 616 -30.10 15.54 -23.03
N PRO A 617 -29.62 15.88 -24.23
CA PRO A 617 -30.26 15.56 -25.48
C PRO A 617 -30.26 14.04 -25.72
N PRO A 618 -31.12 13.53 -26.62
CA PRO A 618 -31.05 12.15 -27.06
C PRO A 618 -29.71 11.87 -27.80
N ILE A 619 -29.05 10.80 -27.44
CA ILE A 619 -27.76 10.39 -28.00
C ILE A 619 -27.89 8.95 -28.51
N PRO A 620 -27.49 8.64 -29.76
CA PRO A 620 -27.46 7.28 -30.23
C PRO A 620 -26.32 6.50 -29.56
N LEU A 621 -26.67 5.51 -28.76
CA LEU A 621 -25.69 4.64 -28.09
C LEU A 621 -25.82 3.21 -28.61
N ARG A 622 -24.67 2.53 -28.73
CA ARG A 622 -24.61 1.07 -28.86
C ARG A 622 -24.68 0.45 -27.47
N LYS A 623 -25.14 -0.77 -27.38
CA LYS A 623 -25.02 -1.57 -26.16
C LYS A 623 -23.54 -1.69 -25.79
N GLY A 624 -23.21 -1.45 -24.52
CA GLY A 624 -21.84 -1.52 -24.00
C GLY A 624 -21.43 -0.24 -23.30
N THR A 625 -20.14 -0.07 -23.04
CA THR A 625 -19.60 1.07 -22.33
C THR A 625 -19.34 2.27 -23.23
N PHE A 626 -19.47 3.46 -22.68
CA PHE A 626 -19.14 4.71 -23.32
C PHE A 626 -18.62 5.73 -22.30
N ARG A 627 -17.89 6.73 -22.81
CA ARG A 627 -17.31 7.77 -21.97
C ARG A 627 -18.22 8.99 -21.92
N VAL A 628 -18.36 9.55 -20.72
CA VAL A 628 -18.97 10.86 -20.47
C VAL A 628 -17.93 11.76 -19.83
N ARG A 629 -17.76 12.95 -20.40
CA ARG A 629 -16.94 14.01 -19.84
C ARG A 629 -17.85 15.02 -19.16
N ILE A 630 -17.49 15.44 -17.95
CA ILE A 630 -18.19 16.44 -17.17
C ILE A 630 -17.20 17.53 -16.78
N ALA A 631 -17.50 18.77 -17.15
CA ALA A 631 -16.74 19.95 -16.76
C ALA A 631 -17.63 20.87 -15.89
N ALA A 632 -17.36 20.93 -14.59
CA ALA A 632 -18.07 21.77 -13.65
C ALA A 632 -17.28 23.04 -13.35
N GLN A 633 -17.97 24.18 -13.28
CA GLN A 633 -17.40 25.46 -12.84
C GLN A 633 -17.71 25.67 -11.35
N GLY A 634 -16.69 26.09 -10.59
CA GLY A 634 -16.79 26.27 -9.14
C GLY A 634 -16.59 25.01 -8.32
N ASP A 635 -16.81 25.10 -7.00
CA ASP A 635 -16.48 24.04 -6.02
C ASP A 635 -17.70 23.56 -5.23
N ALA A 636 -18.89 23.89 -5.70
CA ALA A 636 -20.12 23.74 -4.93
C ALA A 636 -21.09 22.70 -5.46
N LEU A 637 -20.63 21.78 -6.33
CA LEU A 637 -21.50 20.77 -6.93
C LEU A 637 -21.04 19.34 -6.54
N VAL A 638 -22.01 18.53 -6.17
CA VAL A 638 -21.85 17.08 -6.05
C VAL A 638 -22.68 16.43 -7.16
N LEU A 639 -22.05 15.61 -7.98
CA LEU A 639 -22.74 14.71 -8.89
C LEU A 639 -23.20 13.50 -8.06
N ASP A 640 -24.48 13.41 -7.81
CA ASP A 640 -25.10 12.38 -6.99
C ASP A 640 -25.29 11.08 -7.78
N ASN A 641 -25.88 11.22 -8.97
CA ASN A 641 -26.20 10.09 -9.83
C ASN A 641 -26.11 10.47 -11.31
N LEU A 642 -25.84 9.49 -12.16
CA LEU A 642 -25.89 9.56 -13.61
C LEU A 642 -26.77 8.44 -14.13
N ALA A 643 -27.98 8.78 -14.62
CA ALA A 643 -28.85 7.82 -15.25
C ALA A 643 -28.65 7.84 -16.79
N VAL A 644 -28.67 6.66 -17.41
CA VAL A 644 -28.66 6.47 -18.87
C VAL A 644 -30.01 5.89 -19.25
N ARG A 645 -30.93 6.72 -19.72
CA ARG A 645 -32.32 6.31 -20.00
C ARG A 645 -32.56 6.11 -21.47
N LEU A 646 -33.03 4.94 -21.87
CA LEU A 646 -33.49 4.67 -23.24
C LEU A 646 -34.71 5.56 -23.55
N VAL A 647 -34.64 6.31 -24.62
CA VAL A 647 -35.74 7.11 -25.13
C VAL A 647 -36.64 6.20 -25.95
N PRO A 648 -37.92 6.01 -25.58
CA PRO A 648 -38.82 5.20 -26.38
C PRO A 648 -38.87 5.77 -27.80
N SER A 649 -38.70 4.94 -28.80
CA SER A 649 -38.99 5.34 -30.18
C SER A 649 -40.45 5.77 -30.22
N VAL A 650 -40.70 7.03 -30.57
CA VAL A 650 -42.05 7.52 -30.81
C VAL A 650 -42.65 6.59 -31.85
N GLY A 651 -43.58 5.74 -31.45
CA GLY A 651 -44.03 4.61 -32.18
C GLY A 651 -44.53 4.94 -33.57
N ALA A 652 -44.21 4.08 -34.52
CA ALA A 652 -45.03 3.94 -35.68
C ALA A 652 -46.50 3.68 -35.21
N PRO A 653 -47.47 4.38 -35.81
CA PRO A 653 -48.89 4.24 -35.41
C PRO A 653 -49.27 2.78 -35.46
N GLY A 654 -49.78 2.29 -34.32
CA GLY A 654 -50.21 0.89 -34.18
C GLY A 654 -51.11 0.51 -35.37
N LYS A 655 -50.73 -0.52 -36.10
CA LYS A 655 -51.68 -1.27 -36.91
C LYS A 655 -52.66 -1.83 -35.92
N GLY A 656 -53.87 -1.30 -35.99
CA GLY A 656 -55.01 -1.85 -35.24
C GLY A 656 -55.10 -3.36 -35.48
N VAL A 657 -55.14 -4.10 -34.41
CA VAL A 657 -55.61 -5.46 -34.41
C VAL A 657 -57.11 -5.33 -34.32
N ASP A 658 -57.77 -5.39 -35.48
CA ASP A 658 -59.19 -5.68 -35.57
C ASP A 658 -59.37 -7.16 -35.18
N ASN A 659 -60.22 -7.34 -34.17
CA ASN A 659 -60.88 -8.56 -33.69
C ASN A 659 -59.99 -9.66 -33.07
#